data_ae1248c0df5276a8dd971c0623f537e2
#
_entry.id   ae1248c0df5276a8dd971c0623f537e2
#
_cell.length_a   1.000
_cell.length_b   1.000
_cell.length_c   1.000
_cell.angle_alpha   90.00
_cell.angle_beta   90.00
_cell.angle_gamma   90.00
#
_symmetry.space_group_name_H-M   'P 1'
#
loop_
_entity.id
_entity.type
_entity.pdbx_description
1 polymer ?
#
loop_
_entity_poly.entity_id
_entity_poly.type
_entity_poly.pdbx_seq_one_letter_code
_entity_poly.pdbx_strand_id
1 'polypeptide(L)'
;MNKEDKNQYLLPLPCWMARFIKNLHVTPQGLVIKPGKNDRLIWDGSFIPNWQATCINMMLSTDTEPEIIYGETFMKHLESIWNLRITHPVTDILLFDDDVKGAFRHNKYHPDIAAAFSFIIANLLYIPLGGTFGSITSPSNFEPIARARIHLANFLSNRTDLLQKYKHIIDKVKFSEEPDSNTVFVQAVKDSIHKGVQDTKKTIYNMFVDDSLFAQIRSVMPHSMAASIEALYIILGFPDVQIRQDPLSLDKYFESICSFQRIQLGISLNTRTMSLRLTEKKRLSMLEELSHWHKKRKSFTLLQGVILCGSLEFWANSSPWVRFLYHQLRSSVNLSLCNCVQITKNRKDIKKSMTELANTKGLESNELKQRFLLKKVAKDTYKCQAKAYINKSMGNELKMMINILSHPKHFNLETPIAHVITRDPDFITYGDACLEAGGGYSENIFWWHEEWPEAIKALTIKNLTVSRKCKESNKLVSINLLEFVVEILNYAAITVLFKENPTLCAHSFPLLLNWTDNMTSKSWIRKAAKKTKKGKALQRILCSIMINNPVGLKAEHIAGKKNILADLISRIYKSPHSKFTFKNLFQDFPQMKSWNRFHPSQELLSFLYSGLLTGQDQGLCPPKHLGYFDLHRNIL
;
A
#
# COMPACT_ATOMS: atom_id res chain seq x y z
N MET A 1 -35.08 4.51 10.66
CA MET A 1 -36.27 4.25 9.83
C MET A 1 -36.85 5.54 9.25
N ASN A 2 -37.38 6.45 10.05
CA ASN A 2 -38.00 7.70 9.51
C ASN A 2 -37.17 8.48 8.47
N LYS A 3 -35.83 8.44 8.54
CA LYS A 3 -34.96 9.14 7.58
C LYS A 3 -34.86 8.41 6.23
N GLU A 4 -34.85 7.08 6.26
CA GLU A 4 -34.79 6.24 5.05
C GLU A 4 -36.13 6.27 4.30
N ASP A 5 -37.24 6.32 5.02
CA ASP A 5 -38.59 6.48 4.45
C ASP A 5 -38.78 7.86 3.82
N LYS A 6 -38.41 8.93 4.54
CA LYS A 6 -38.48 10.29 4.03
C LYS A 6 -37.65 10.50 2.75
N ASN A 7 -36.59 9.74 2.61
CA ASN A 7 -35.70 9.80 1.44
C ASN A 7 -36.14 8.87 0.30
N GLN A 8 -37.27 8.15 0.46
CA GLN A 8 -37.79 7.21 -0.54
C GLN A 8 -36.77 6.12 -0.93
N TYR A 9 -35.96 5.66 0.04
CA TYR A 9 -35.00 4.59 -0.18
C TYR A 9 -35.58 3.20 0.07
N LEU A 10 -36.73 3.15 0.73
CA LEU A 10 -37.43 1.94 1.13
C LEU A 10 -38.89 2.00 0.70
N LEU A 11 -39.46 0.87 0.33
CA LEU A 11 -40.88 0.67 0.14
C LEU A 11 -41.43 -0.13 1.35
N PRO A 12 -42.17 0.51 2.27
CA PRO A 12 -42.79 -0.18 3.36
C PRO A 12 -44.11 -0.85 2.91
N LEU A 13 -44.29 -2.11 3.25
CA LEU A 13 -45.50 -2.88 2.97
C LEU A 13 -45.93 -3.62 4.22
N PRO A 14 -47.24 -3.87 4.44
CA PRO A 14 -47.69 -4.78 5.48
C PRO A 14 -47.09 -6.18 5.29
N CYS A 15 -46.67 -6.85 6.38
CA CYS A 15 -46.02 -8.17 6.30
C CYS A 15 -46.85 -9.22 5.59
N TRP A 16 -48.19 -9.14 5.67
CA TRP A 16 -49.06 -10.09 4.99
C TRP A 16 -48.91 -10.08 3.46
N MET A 17 -48.40 -8.99 2.87
CA MET A 17 -48.15 -8.89 1.44
C MET A 17 -46.93 -9.72 0.99
N ALA A 18 -46.07 -10.15 1.91
CA ALA A 18 -44.88 -10.95 1.62
C ALA A 18 -45.20 -12.20 0.76
N ARG A 19 -46.36 -12.81 0.98
CA ARG A 19 -46.82 -14.02 0.22
C ARG A 19 -47.05 -13.80 -1.26
N PHE A 20 -47.18 -12.53 -1.70
CA PHE A 20 -47.42 -12.16 -3.10
C PHE A 20 -46.17 -11.72 -3.83
N ILE A 21 -45.04 -11.59 -3.13
CA ILE A 21 -43.81 -11.03 -3.69
C ILE A 21 -42.89 -12.16 -4.11
N LYS A 22 -42.58 -12.21 -5.41
CA LYS A 22 -41.64 -13.19 -5.97
C LYS A 22 -40.20 -12.86 -5.53
N ASN A 23 -39.39 -13.92 -5.40
CA ASN A 23 -37.98 -13.81 -5.04
C ASN A 23 -37.70 -13.10 -3.71
N LEU A 24 -38.71 -13.02 -2.83
CA LEU A 24 -38.56 -12.40 -1.53
C LEU A 24 -37.55 -13.16 -0.67
N HIS A 25 -36.52 -12.44 -0.22
CA HIS A 25 -35.60 -12.96 0.81
C HIS A 25 -35.51 -11.94 1.95
N VAL A 26 -35.73 -12.42 3.17
CA VAL A 26 -35.68 -11.55 4.35
C VAL A 26 -34.32 -11.67 5.02
N THR A 27 -33.60 -10.56 5.03
CA THR A 27 -32.27 -10.47 5.62
C THR A 27 -32.33 -9.78 6.99
N PRO A 28 -31.67 -10.32 8.03
CA PRO A 28 -31.66 -9.67 9.33
C PRO A 28 -30.89 -8.36 9.27
N GLN A 29 -31.20 -7.47 10.22
CA GLN A 29 -30.56 -6.19 10.37
C GLN A 29 -29.53 -6.24 11.50
N GLY A 30 -28.40 -5.57 11.32
CA GLY A 30 -27.40 -5.30 12.33
C GLY A 30 -27.35 -3.80 12.64
N LEU A 31 -27.02 -3.45 13.88
CA LEU A 31 -26.78 -2.07 14.28
C LEU A 31 -25.29 -1.87 14.55
N VAL A 32 -24.66 -0.94 13.81
CA VAL A 32 -23.28 -0.55 14.09
C VAL A 32 -23.30 0.72 14.93
N ILE A 33 -22.96 0.55 16.20
CA ILE A 33 -22.85 1.64 17.17
C ILE A 33 -21.44 2.26 17.02
N LYS A 34 -21.39 3.57 16.77
CA LYS A 34 -20.14 4.32 16.72
C LYS A 34 -20.17 5.44 17.75
N PRO A 35 -19.28 5.45 18.76
CA PRO A 35 -19.21 6.54 19.72
C PRO A 35 -19.08 7.91 19.05
N GLY A 36 -19.94 8.86 19.41
CA GLY A 36 -19.95 10.21 18.87
C GLY A 36 -20.49 10.36 17.45
N LYS A 37 -21.11 9.32 16.87
CA LYS A 37 -21.79 9.36 15.56
C LYS A 37 -23.16 8.67 15.66
N ASN A 38 -24.05 9.00 14.71
CA ASN A 38 -25.32 8.29 14.60
C ASN A 38 -25.09 6.79 14.32
N ASP A 39 -25.85 5.95 14.99
CA ASP A 39 -25.87 4.51 14.74
C ASP A 39 -26.26 4.21 13.30
N ARG A 40 -25.65 3.19 12.72
CA ARG A 40 -25.92 2.77 11.34
C ARG A 40 -26.62 1.43 11.31
N LEU A 41 -27.80 1.41 10.70
CA LEU A 41 -28.47 0.18 10.34
C LEU A 41 -27.74 -0.43 9.13
N ILE A 42 -27.37 -1.70 9.24
CA ILE A 42 -26.74 -2.47 8.17
C ILE A 42 -27.55 -3.73 7.89
N TRP A 43 -27.59 -4.13 6.62
CA TRP A 43 -28.09 -5.44 6.23
C TRP A 43 -27.02 -6.50 6.50
N ASP A 44 -27.35 -7.55 7.21
CA ASP A 44 -26.47 -8.70 7.33
C ASP A 44 -26.70 -9.66 6.15
N GLY A 45 -26.36 -9.22 4.95
CA GLY A 45 -26.45 -10.04 3.74
C GLY A 45 -25.58 -11.31 3.77
N SER A 46 -24.77 -11.48 4.81
CA SER A 46 -23.95 -12.67 5.04
C SER A 46 -24.50 -13.59 6.11
N PHE A 47 -25.64 -13.27 6.72
CA PHE A 47 -26.27 -14.10 7.73
C PHE A 47 -26.77 -15.43 7.15
N ILE A 48 -26.45 -16.53 7.82
CA ILE A 48 -26.89 -17.88 7.48
C ILE A 48 -27.64 -18.44 8.68
N PRO A 49 -28.97 -18.60 8.61
CA PRO A 49 -29.79 -19.03 9.75
C PRO A 49 -29.47 -20.47 10.19
N ASN A 50 -29.11 -21.33 9.25
CA ASN A 50 -28.73 -22.73 9.52
C ASN A 50 -27.76 -23.23 8.43
N TRP A 51 -27.20 -24.41 8.63
CA TRP A 51 -26.18 -24.98 7.73
C TRP A 51 -26.70 -25.37 6.33
N GLN A 52 -27.99 -25.49 6.15
CA GLN A 52 -28.65 -25.82 4.86
C GLN A 52 -29.04 -24.59 4.07
N ALA A 53 -29.09 -23.41 4.73
CA ALA A 53 -29.46 -22.16 4.08
C ALA A 53 -28.28 -21.45 3.41
N THR A 54 -28.59 -20.68 2.38
CA THR A 54 -27.66 -19.74 1.76
C THR A 54 -27.98 -18.32 2.24
N CYS A 55 -27.01 -17.40 2.07
CA CYS A 55 -27.24 -15.98 2.29
C CYS A 55 -27.14 -15.22 0.96
N ILE A 56 -27.74 -14.03 0.91
CA ILE A 56 -27.80 -13.23 -0.31
C ILE A 56 -26.39 -12.95 -0.87
N ASN A 57 -25.41 -12.60 -0.02
CA ASN A 57 -24.05 -12.35 -0.45
C ASN A 57 -23.32 -13.58 -1.02
N MET A 58 -23.76 -14.80 -0.71
CA MET A 58 -23.23 -16.01 -1.36
C MET A 58 -23.85 -16.24 -2.74
N MET A 59 -25.07 -15.74 -2.96
CA MET A 59 -25.76 -15.85 -4.26
C MET A 59 -25.27 -14.84 -5.26
N LEU A 60 -24.74 -13.69 -4.81
CA LEU A 60 -24.19 -12.66 -5.68
C LEU A 60 -22.85 -13.08 -6.29
N SER A 61 -22.64 -12.79 -7.58
CA SER A 61 -21.34 -12.90 -8.25
C SER A 61 -20.66 -11.55 -8.29
N THR A 62 -19.36 -11.53 -8.02
CA THR A 62 -18.50 -10.34 -8.18
C THR A 62 -17.59 -10.45 -9.39
N ASP A 63 -17.69 -11.53 -10.17
CA ASP A 63 -16.72 -11.86 -11.22
C ASP A 63 -16.84 -10.94 -12.45
N THR A 64 -18.01 -10.35 -12.65
CA THR A 64 -18.30 -9.42 -13.75
C THR A 64 -18.29 -7.95 -13.32
N GLU A 65 -18.03 -7.70 -12.05
CA GLU A 65 -18.10 -6.35 -11.47
C GLU A 65 -16.74 -5.65 -11.52
N PRO A 66 -16.71 -4.31 -11.66
CA PRO A 66 -15.48 -3.54 -11.57
C PRO A 66 -14.76 -3.80 -10.25
N GLU A 67 -13.48 -4.10 -10.31
CA GLU A 67 -12.64 -4.23 -9.13
C GLU A 67 -12.29 -2.85 -8.57
N ILE A 68 -12.44 -2.68 -7.26
CA ILE A 68 -12.07 -1.47 -6.55
C ILE A 68 -10.75 -1.73 -5.82
N ILE A 69 -9.69 -1.04 -6.23
CA ILE A 69 -8.36 -1.20 -5.67
C ILE A 69 -7.97 0.08 -4.91
N TYR A 70 -8.04 0.01 -3.58
CA TYR A 70 -7.62 1.12 -2.70
C TYR A 70 -6.25 1.68 -3.07
N GLY A 71 -5.26 0.80 -3.29
CA GLY A 71 -3.89 1.20 -3.60
C GLY A 71 -3.78 1.98 -4.91
N GLU A 72 -4.55 1.65 -5.93
CA GLU A 72 -4.53 2.34 -7.23
C GLU A 72 -5.05 3.78 -7.10
N THR A 73 -6.22 3.96 -6.48
CA THR A 73 -6.79 5.30 -6.25
C THR A 73 -5.86 6.16 -5.39
N PHE A 74 -5.33 5.58 -4.31
CA PHE A 74 -4.42 6.28 -3.42
C PHE A 74 -3.15 6.72 -4.14
N MET A 75 -2.54 5.86 -4.95
CA MET A 75 -1.34 6.18 -5.73
C MET A 75 -1.59 7.29 -6.75
N LYS A 76 -2.66 7.21 -7.53
CA LYS A 76 -3.04 8.26 -8.50
C LYS A 76 -3.26 9.61 -7.81
N HIS A 77 -3.85 9.60 -6.61
CA HIS A 77 -4.03 10.83 -5.84
C HIS A 77 -2.70 11.41 -5.37
N LEU A 78 -1.78 10.60 -4.86
CA LEU A 78 -0.44 11.05 -4.48
C LEU A 78 0.38 11.55 -5.68
N GLU A 79 0.26 10.89 -6.83
CA GLU A 79 0.89 11.34 -8.09
C GLU A 79 0.35 12.71 -8.55
N SER A 80 -0.95 12.95 -8.40
CA SER A 80 -1.53 14.27 -8.72
C SER A 80 -1.00 15.39 -7.81
N ILE A 81 -0.83 15.09 -6.51
CA ILE A 81 -0.23 16.04 -5.54
C ILE A 81 1.23 16.32 -5.90
N TRP A 82 1.99 15.28 -6.25
CA TRP A 82 3.39 15.41 -6.65
C TRP A 82 3.54 16.26 -7.92
N ASN A 83 2.72 16.00 -8.94
CA ASN A 83 2.73 16.76 -10.19
C ASN A 83 2.39 18.23 -9.97
N LEU A 84 1.42 18.53 -9.09
CA LEU A 84 1.14 19.90 -8.69
C LEU A 84 2.33 20.58 -8.02
N ARG A 85 3.07 19.86 -7.15
CA ARG A 85 4.24 20.40 -6.48
C ARG A 85 5.38 20.68 -7.46
N ILE A 86 5.61 19.81 -8.45
CA ILE A 86 6.59 20.04 -9.51
C ILE A 86 6.23 21.31 -10.32
N THR A 87 4.95 21.43 -10.69
CA THR A 87 4.46 22.53 -11.49
C THR A 87 4.40 23.86 -10.70
N HIS A 88 4.13 23.79 -9.39
CA HIS A 88 4.00 24.93 -8.48
C HIS A 88 4.91 24.77 -7.25
N PRO A 89 6.23 24.95 -7.42
CA PRO A 89 7.20 24.62 -6.38
C PRO A 89 7.02 25.35 -5.05
N VAL A 90 6.61 26.63 -5.11
CA VAL A 90 6.49 27.54 -3.95
C VAL A 90 5.06 27.95 -3.63
N THR A 91 4.07 27.37 -4.32
CA THR A 91 2.67 27.73 -4.12
C THR A 91 1.99 26.81 -3.10
N ASP A 92 1.09 27.35 -2.28
CA ASP A 92 0.31 26.57 -1.34
C ASP A 92 -0.67 25.64 -2.06
N ILE A 93 -0.50 24.33 -1.88
CA ILE A 93 -1.37 23.29 -2.43
C ILE A 93 -2.30 22.84 -1.33
N LEU A 94 -3.60 22.92 -1.57
CA LEU A 94 -4.63 22.49 -0.65
C LEU A 94 -5.21 21.14 -1.06
N LEU A 95 -5.66 20.41 -0.06
CA LEU A 95 -6.35 19.12 -0.16
C LEU A 95 -7.82 19.31 0.18
N PHE A 96 -8.69 18.67 -0.57
CA PHE A 96 -10.11 18.61 -0.27
C PHE A 96 -10.69 17.25 -0.61
N ASP A 97 -11.75 16.88 0.07
CA ASP A 97 -12.56 15.69 -0.20
C ASP A 97 -14.03 16.03 0.00
N ASP A 98 -14.87 15.49 -0.83
CA ASP A 98 -16.32 15.54 -0.69
C ASP A 98 -16.92 14.13 -0.64
N ASP A 99 -18.10 14.03 -0.05
CA ASP A 99 -18.77 12.77 0.26
C ASP A 99 -20.14 12.72 -0.41
N VAL A 100 -20.45 11.60 -1.04
CA VAL A 100 -21.76 11.35 -1.64
C VAL A 100 -22.73 10.85 -0.57
N LYS A 101 -23.77 11.61 -0.33
CA LYS A 101 -24.79 11.24 0.66
C LYS A 101 -25.59 10.03 0.18
N GLY A 102 -25.49 8.93 0.93
CA GLY A 102 -26.22 7.72 0.58
C GLY A 102 -25.79 7.09 -0.75
N ALA A 103 -24.50 7.13 -1.09
CA ALA A 103 -23.94 6.75 -2.39
C ALA A 103 -24.60 5.50 -3.01
N PHE A 104 -24.64 4.39 -2.29
CA PHE A 104 -25.21 3.14 -2.82
C PHE A 104 -26.71 3.24 -3.10
N ARG A 105 -27.46 4.12 -2.40
CA ARG A 105 -28.90 4.31 -2.57
C ARG A 105 -29.25 4.93 -3.93
N HIS A 106 -28.31 5.60 -4.57
CA HIS A 106 -28.51 6.16 -5.91
C HIS A 106 -28.49 5.09 -6.99
N ASN A 107 -27.83 3.95 -6.75
CA ASN A 107 -27.84 2.81 -7.65
C ASN A 107 -29.13 1.99 -7.42
N LYS A 108 -30.15 2.22 -8.25
CA LYS A 108 -31.47 1.60 -8.08
C LYS A 108 -31.44 0.12 -8.43
N TYR A 109 -32.12 -0.68 -7.62
CA TYR A 109 -32.32 -2.10 -7.91
C TYR A 109 -33.40 -2.30 -8.97
N HIS A 110 -33.20 -3.31 -9.84
CA HIS A 110 -34.27 -3.83 -10.66
C HIS A 110 -35.36 -4.44 -9.75
N PRO A 111 -36.67 -4.31 -10.06
CA PRO A 111 -37.75 -4.81 -9.21
C PRO A 111 -37.59 -6.29 -8.83
N ASP A 112 -37.15 -7.13 -9.76
CA ASP A 112 -36.96 -8.57 -9.52
C ASP A 112 -35.86 -8.88 -8.50
N ILE A 113 -34.93 -7.94 -8.25
CA ILE A 113 -33.80 -8.07 -7.34
C ILE A 113 -34.07 -7.38 -6.00
N ALA A 114 -34.83 -6.29 -6.00
CA ALA A 114 -35.08 -5.48 -4.81
C ALA A 114 -35.68 -6.32 -3.66
N ALA A 115 -36.60 -7.21 -3.97
CA ALA A 115 -37.24 -8.11 -3.00
C ALA A 115 -36.24 -9.03 -2.29
N ALA A 116 -35.12 -9.37 -2.95
CA ALA A 116 -34.10 -10.24 -2.36
C ALA A 116 -33.30 -9.58 -1.22
N PHE A 117 -33.39 -8.25 -1.06
CA PHE A 117 -32.70 -7.49 -0.01
C PHE A 117 -33.64 -6.99 1.08
N SER A 118 -34.87 -7.53 1.14
CA SER A 118 -35.91 -7.09 2.06
C SER A 118 -35.57 -7.42 3.52
N PHE A 119 -36.23 -6.73 4.44
CA PHE A 119 -36.17 -6.99 5.87
C PHE A 119 -37.49 -6.64 6.54
N ILE A 120 -37.71 -7.18 7.75
CA ILE A 120 -38.93 -6.96 8.51
C ILE A 120 -38.64 -6.28 9.83
N ILE A 121 -39.37 -5.20 10.13
CA ILE A 121 -39.35 -4.54 11.44
C ILE A 121 -40.80 -4.16 11.80
N ALA A 122 -41.21 -4.48 13.03
CA ALA A 122 -42.51 -4.08 13.58
C ALA A 122 -43.71 -4.42 12.66
N ASN A 123 -43.76 -5.64 12.14
CA ASN A 123 -44.81 -6.15 11.22
C ASN A 123 -44.89 -5.40 9.86
N LEU A 124 -43.87 -4.64 9.50
CA LEU A 124 -43.73 -4.08 8.18
C LEU A 124 -42.60 -4.75 7.44
N LEU A 125 -42.85 -5.08 6.18
CA LEU A 125 -41.85 -5.54 5.22
C LEU A 125 -41.29 -4.30 4.51
N TYR A 126 -39.96 -4.14 4.52
CA TYR A 126 -39.29 -3.07 3.84
C TYR A 126 -38.50 -3.62 2.65
N ILE A 127 -38.78 -3.11 1.47
CA ILE A 127 -38.06 -3.45 0.24
C ILE A 127 -37.14 -2.29 -0.10
N PRO A 128 -35.80 -2.47 -0.12
CA PRO A 128 -34.87 -1.43 -0.51
C PRO A 128 -34.94 -1.17 -2.01
N LEU A 129 -35.07 0.10 -2.39
CA LEU A 129 -35.18 0.53 -3.78
C LEU A 129 -33.80 0.80 -4.43
N GLY A 130 -32.74 0.73 -3.67
CA GLY A 130 -31.37 0.91 -4.14
C GLY A 130 -30.34 0.17 -3.30
N GLY A 131 -29.08 0.24 -3.70
CA GLY A 131 -27.98 -0.48 -3.11
C GLY A 131 -27.95 -0.39 -1.58
N THR A 132 -27.71 -1.50 -0.90
CA THR A 132 -27.76 -1.61 0.56
C THR A 132 -26.35 -1.66 1.16
N PHE A 133 -26.19 -1.10 2.38
CA PHE A 133 -25.00 -1.33 3.18
C PHE A 133 -25.02 -2.76 3.71
N GLY A 134 -24.02 -3.57 3.32
CA GLY A 134 -23.93 -5.00 3.69
C GLY A 134 -24.04 -5.94 2.49
N SER A 135 -24.47 -5.47 1.32
CA SER A 135 -24.28 -6.19 0.06
C SER A 135 -22.82 -6.10 -0.39
N ILE A 136 -22.24 -7.24 -0.80
CA ILE A 136 -20.85 -7.29 -1.30
C ILE A 136 -20.68 -6.61 -2.66
N THR A 137 -21.76 -6.44 -3.43
CA THR A 137 -21.74 -5.83 -4.76
C THR A 137 -22.03 -4.33 -4.75
N SER A 138 -22.54 -3.77 -3.64
CA SER A 138 -22.89 -2.32 -3.60
C SER A 138 -21.71 -1.40 -3.92
N PRO A 139 -20.48 -1.60 -3.41
CA PRO A 139 -19.35 -0.78 -3.78
C PRO A 139 -19.00 -0.89 -5.27
N SER A 140 -18.92 -2.11 -5.80
CA SER A 140 -18.57 -2.35 -7.22
C SER A 140 -19.65 -1.82 -8.17
N ASN A 141 -20.91 -1.95 -7.81
CA ASN A 141 -22.03 -1.40 -8.58
C ASN A 141 -22.05 0.14 -8.60
N PHE A 142 -21.48 0.79 -7.60
CA PHE A 142 -21.32 2.24 -7.56
C PHE A 142 -20.11 2.74 -8.36
N GLU A 143 -19.13 1.89 -8.62
CA GLU A 143 -17.89 2.25 -9.30
C GLU A 143 -18.09 2.91 -10.69
N PRO A 144 -18.98 2.44 -11.57
CA PRO A 144 -19.25 3.12 -12.84
C PRO A 144 -19.74 4.57 -12.65
N ILE A 145 -20.58 4.81 -11.63
CA ILE A 145 -21.09 6.14 -11.27
C ILE A 145 -19.93 7.00 -10.78
N ALA A 146 -19.09 6.48 -9.91
CA ALA A 146 -17.89 7.13 -9.42
C ALA A 146 -16.95 7.54 -10.55
N ARG A 147 -16.68 6.63 -11.49
CA ARG A 147 -15.82 6.89 -12.67
C ARG A 147 -16.42 7.96 -13.59
N ALA A 148 -17.73 7.89 -13.86
CA ALA A 148 -18.42 8.89 -14.66
C ALA A 148 -18.32 10.28 -14.01
N ARG A 149 -18.52 10.36 -12.68
CA ARG A 149 -18.39 11.61 -11.92
C ARG A 149 -16.98 12.19 -12.03
N ILE A 150 -15.94 11.39 -11.81
CA ILE A 150 -14.54 11.85 -11.91
C ILE A 150 -14.25 12.35 -13.33
N HIS A 151 -14.64 11.58 -14.34
CA HIS A 151 -14.41 11.95 -15.74
C HIS A 151 -15.06 13.29 -16.07
N LEU A 152 -16.30 13.47 -15.64
CA LEU A 152 -17.04 14.71 -15.84
C LEU A 152 -16.42 15.88 -15.05
N ALA A 153 -16.03 15.68 -13.79
CA ALA A 153 -15.36 16.70 -12.99
C ALA A 153 -14.03 17.15 -13.62
N ASN A 154 -13.23 16.21 -14.13
CA ASN A 154 -12.01 16.53 -14.88
C ASN A 154 -12.31 17.36 -16.14
N PHE A 155 -13.37 17.05 -16.86
CA PHE A 155 -13.80 17.81 -18.03
C PHE A 155 -14.26 19.22 -17.67
N LEU A 156 -15.03 19.34 -16.59
CA LEU A 156 -15.58 20.61 -16.10
C LEU A 156 -14.56 21.51 -15.39
N SER A 157 -13.40 20.99 -15.02
CA SER A 157 -12.41 21.72 -14.21
C SER A 157 -11.92 23.03 -14.83
N ASN A 158 -12.02 23.18 -16.15
CA ASN A 158 -11.66 24.40 -16.88
C ASN A 158 -12.80 25.43 -16.98
N ARG A 159 -14.01 25.10 -16.51
CA ARG A 159 -15.19 25.96 -16.55
C ARG A 159 -15.17 26.98 -15.41
N THR A 160 -14.94 28.25 -15.75
CA THR A 160 -14.86 29.36 -14.76
C THR A 160 -16.22 29.87 -14.30
N ASP A 161 -17.26 29.71 -15.11
CA ASP A 161 -18.63 30.10 -14.80
C ASP A 161 -19.26 29.32 -13.64
N LEU A 162 -18.85 28.10 -13.42
CA LEU A 162 -19.36 27.24 -12.36
C LEU A 162 -19.12 27.78 -10.95
N LEU A 163 -18.02 28.53 -10.74
CA LEU A 163 -17.75 29.15 -9.45
C LEU A 163 -18.89 30.08 -9.02
N GLN A 164 -19.40 30.91 -9.93
CA GLN A 164 -20.50 31.81 -9.62
C GLN A 164 -21.78 31.05 -9.27
N LYS A 165 -22.05 29.95 -9.98
CA LYS A 165 -23.22 29.09 -9.75
C LYS A 165 -23.24 28.50 -8.34
N TYR A 166 -22.08 28.04 -7.85
CA TYR A 166 -21.93 27.33 -6.55
C TYR A 166 -21.30 28.18 -5.45
N LYS A 167 -21.14 29.49 -5.68
CA LYS A 167 -20.51 30.40 -4.71
C LYS A 167 -21.17 30.33 -3.33
N HIS A 168 -22.47 30.23 -3.25
CA HIS A 168 -23.26 30.15 -2.01
C HIS A 168 -22.96 28.87 -1.16
N ILE A 169 -22.44 27.83 -1.79
CA ILE A 169 -21.96 26.60 -1.10
C ILE A 169 -20.49 26.75 -0.71
N ILE A 170 -19.66 27.19 -1.67
CA ILE A 170 -18.21 27.25 -1.53
C ILE A 170 -17.76 28.26 -0.48
N ASP A 171 -18.42 29.43 -0.42
CA ASP A 171 -18.12 30.50 0.57
C ASP A 171 -18.35 30.06 2.03
N LYS A 172 -19.09 28.98 2.26
CA LYS A 172 -19.27 28.37 3.60
C LYS A 172 -18.16 27.43 4.01
N VAL A 173 -17.30 27.02 3.09
CA VAL A 173 -16.17 26.12 3.38
C VAL A 173 -15.03 26.92 3.98
N LYS A 174 -14.48 26.42 5.08
CA LYS A 174 -13.32 27.02 5.72
C LYS A 174 -12.04 26.64 4.98
N PHE A 175 -11.17 27.61 4.79
CA PHE A 175 -9.83 27.40 4.26
C PHE A 175 -8.82 27.53 5.40
N SER A 176 -7.79 26.70 5.41
CA SER A 176 -6.66 26.88 6.32
C SER A 176 -5.98 28.23 6.10
N GLU A 177 -5.32 28.74 7.12
CA GLU A 177 -4.56 29.99 7.02
C GLU A 177 -3.53 29.92 5.89
N GLU A 178 -3.28 31.08 5.28
CA GLU A 178 -2.22 31.21 4.30
C GLU A 178 -0.85 31.01 4.99
N PRO A 179 0.14 30.47 4.27
CA PRO A 179 1.47 30.34 4.84
C PRO A 179 2.06 31.74 5.04
N ASP A 180 2.75 31.95 6.16
CA ASP A 180 3.58 33.11 6.36
C ASP A 180 4.64 33.22 5.25
N SER A 181 5.06 34.44 4.95
CA SER A 181 6.11 34.73 3.94
C SER A 181 7.42 33.96 4.18
N ASN A 182 7.65 33.51 5.43
CA ASN A 182 8.82 32.72 5.86
C ASN A 182 8.59 31.21 5.85
N THR A 183 7.41 30.71 5.45
CA THR A 183 7.14 29.27 5.40
C THR A 183 7.99 28.65 4.30
N VAL A 184 8.93 27.79 4.69
CA VAL A 184 9.77 27.04 3.75
C VAL A 184 8.93 25.89 3.21
N PHE A 185 8.51 25.99 1.95
CA PHE A 185 8.03 24.83 1.21
C PHE A 185 9.22 23.90 0.95
N VAL A 186 8.94 22.62 0.82
CA VAL A 186 9.95 21.66 0.37
C VAL A 186 10.64 22.22 -0.87
N GLN A 187 11.98 22.25 -0.85
CA GLN A 187 12.80 22.92 -1.85
C GLN A 187 12.33 22.56 -3.27
N ALA A 188 12.06 23.61 -4.02
CA ALA A 188 11.52 23.52 -5.37
C ALA A 188 12.38 22.65 -6.27
N VAL A 189 11.71 21.96 -7.18
CA VAL A 189 12.37 21.31 -8.31
C VAL A 189 13.02 22.40 -9.16
N LYS A 190 14.30 22.27 -9.49
CA LYS A 190 15.00 23.22 -10.35
C LYS A 190 14.43 23.23 -11.77
N ASP A 191 14.48 24.37 -12.45
CA ASP A 191 13.83 24.70 -13.72
C ASP A 191 14.07 23.75 -14.90
N SER A 192 15.03 22.83 -14.79
CA SER A 192 15.38 21.89 -15.86
C SER A 192 14.32 20.83 -16.18
N ILE A 193 13.28 20.69 -15.36
CA ILE A 193 12.27 19.63 -15.50
C ILE A 193 10.99 20.13 -16.20
N HIS A 194 10.86 21.42 -16.47
CA HIS A 194 9.64 22.04 -16.99
C HIS A 194 9.34 21.80 -18.50
N LYS A 195 10.01 20.86 -19.14
CA LYS A 195 9.62 20.47 -20.51
C LYS A 195 8.40 19.57 -20.47
N GLY A 196 7.22 20.18 -20.55
CA GLY A 196 5.96 19.43 -20.64
C GLY A 196 4.89 19.83 -19.63
N VAL A 197 4.95 21.02 -19.06
CA VAL A 197 3.90 21.55 -18.15
C VAL A 197 2.57 21.61 -18.88
N GLN A 198 1.70 20.67 -18.57
CA GLN A 198 0.29 20.74 -18.95
C GLN A 198 -0.42 21.85 -18.16
N ASP A 199 -1.51 22.36 -18.72
CA ASP A 199 -2.33 23.43 -18.19
C ASP A 199 -2.53 23.32 -16.67
N THR A 200 -1.96 24.26 -15.93
CA THR A 200 -1.91 24.30 -14.46
C THR A 200 -3.28 24.49 -13.80
N LYS A 201 -4.30 24.82 -14.59
CA LYS A 201 -5.67 25.02 -14.13
C LYS A 201 -6.45 23.71 -14.01
N LYS A 202 -5.99 22.64 -14.69
CA LYS A 202 -6.70 21.37 -14.70
C LYS A 202 -6.52 20.64 -13.37
N THR A 203 -7.65 20.34 -12.72
CA THR A 203 -7.68 19.54 -11.49
C THR A 203 -7.80 18.07 -11.86
N ILE A 204 -7.08 17.19 -11.14
CA ILE A 204 -7.22 15.74 -11.25
C ILE A 204 -8.01 15.26 -10.04
N TYR A 205 -9.18 14.72 -10.30
CA TYR A 205 -10.04 14.12 -9.28
C TYR A 205 -9.81 12.61 -9.24
N ASN A 206 -9.84 12.08 -8.03
CA ASN A 206 -9.81 10.66 -7.77
C ASN A 206 -10.99 10.30 -6.86
N MET A 207 -11.47 9.07 -6.93
CA MET A 207 -12.58 8.65 -6.08
C MET A 207 -12.34 7.22 -5.58
N PHE A 208 -12.59 7.01 -4.30
CA PHE A 208 -12.59 5.70 -3.69
C PHE A 208 -13.97 5.43 -3.11
N VAL A 209 -14.76 4.65 -3.83
CA VAL A 209 -16.16 4.35 -3.54
C VAL A 209 -16.98 5.65 -3.54
N ASP A 210 -17.27 6.23 -2.38
CA ASP A 210 -18.07 7.45 -2.18
C ASP A 210 -17.24 8.71 -1.88
N ASP A 211 -15.99 8.54 -1.48
CA ASP A 211 -15.08 9.65 -1.18
C ASP A 211 -14.39 10.16 -2.45
N SER A 212 -14.68 11.39 -2.86
CA SER A 212 -13.96 12.08 -3.93
C SER A 212 -12.77 12.86 -3.33
N LEU A 213 -11.61 12.74 -3.95
CA LEU A 213 -10.33 13.28 -3.48
C LEU A 213 -9.71 14.15 -4.56
N PHE A 214 -9.29 15.35 -4.21
CA PHE A 214 -8.53 16.21 -5.12
C PHE A 214 -7.62 17.17 -4.38
N ALA A 215 -6.62 17.65 -5.10
CA ALA A 215 -5.66 18.63 -4.65
C ALA A 215 -5.55 19.73 -5.70
N GLN A 216 -5.34 20.97 -5.27
CA GLN A 216 -5.12 22.09 -6.18
C GLN A 216 -4.43 23.25 -5.45
N ILE A 217 -3.83 24.17 -6.21
CA ILE A 217 -3.32 25.42 -5.66
C ILE A 217 -4.47 26.28 -5.10
N ARG A 218 -4.19 27.04 -4.05
CA ARG A 218 -5.17 27.80 -3.29
C ARG A 218 -6.08 28.67 -4.18
N SER A 219 -5.53 29.38 -5.16
CA SER A 219 -6.28 30.28 -6.03
C SER A 219 -7.26 29.58 -6.97
N VAL A 220 -7.00 28.31 -7.34
CA VAL A 220 -7.83 27.52 -8.26
C VAL A 220 -8.77 26.57 -7.50
N MET A 221 -8.52 26.28 -6.23
CA MET A 221 -9.31 25.34 -5.44
C MET A 221 -10.82 25.61 -5.45
N PRO A 222 -11.31 26.87 -5.33
CA PRO A 222 -12.76 27.13 -5.40
C PRO A 222 -13.40 26.71 -6.74
N HIS A 223 -12.69 26.87 -7.86
CA HIS A 223 -13.16 26.40 -9.18
C HIS A 223 -13.22 24.87 -9.24
N SER A 224 -12.24 24.22 -8.64
CA SER A 224 -12.21 22.75 -8.54
C SER A 224 -13.40 22.22 -7.73
N MET A 225 -13.70 22.88 -6.62
CA MET A 225 -14.86 22.54 -5.80
C MET A 225 -16.17 22.69 -6.59
N ALA A 226 -16.32 23.78 -7.35
CA ALA A 226 -17.49 24.02 -8.19
C ALA A 226 -17.66 22.94 -9.27
N ALA A 227 -16.59 22.55 -9.93
CA ALA A 227 -16.60 21.49 -10.94
C ALA A 227 -16.98 20.12 -10.35
N SER A 228 -16.50 19.80 -9.13
CA SER A 228 -16.87 18.58 -8.42
C SER A 228 -18.35 18.53 -8.06
N ILE A 229 -18.92 19.67 -7.60
CA ILE A 229 -20.35 19.78 -7.27
C ILE A 229 -21.20 19.62 -8.54
N GLU A 230 -20.84 20.32 -9.62
CA GLU A 230 -21.58 20.23 -10.89
C GLU A 230 -21.59 18.81 -11.43
N ALA A 231 -20.42 18.14 -11.44
CA ALA A 231 -20.32 16.76 -11.88
C ALA A 231 -21.20 15.82 -11.05
N LEU A 232 -21.22 16.01 -9.72
CA LEU A 232 -22.07 15.25 -8.83
C LEU A 232 -23.56 15.42 -9.18
N TYR A 233 -24.00 16.68 -9.37
CA TYR A 233 -25.39 16.98 -9.65
C TYR A 233 -25.83 16.54 -11.05
N ILE A 234 -24.97 16.62 -12.04
CA ILE A 234 -25.28 16.09 -13.39
C ILE A 234 -25.47 14.59 -13.34
N ILE A 235 -24.59 13.85 -12.62
CA ILE A 235 -24.63 12.38 -12.58
C ILE A 235 -25.75 11.84 -11.68
N LEU A 236 -25.97 12.44 -10.50
CA LEU A 236 -26.92 11.93 -9.51
C LEU A 236 -28.23 12.72 -9.46
N GLY A 237 -28.29 13.83 -10.18
CA GLY A 237 -29.43 14.75 -10.27
C GLY A 237 -29.32 15.92 -9.31
N PHE A 238 -29.84 17.07 -9.76
CA PHE A 238 -29.90 18.27 -8.96
C PHE A 238 -30.83 18.09 -7.76
N PRO A 239 -30.50 18.68 -6.59
CA PRO A 239 -31.35 18.60 -5.41
C PRO A 239 -32.71 19.24 -5.68
N ASP A 240 -33.76 18.56 -5.22
CA ASP A 240 -35.13 19.08 -5.22
C ASP A 240 -35.74 18.77 -3.85
N VAL A 241 -36.15 19.83 -3.16
CA VAL A 241 -36.64 19.72 -1.78
C VAL A 241 -37.86 18.82 -1.66
N GLN A 242 -38.65 18.69 -2.72
CA GLN A 242 -39.87 17.90 -2.74
C GLN A 242 -39.65 16.46 -3.22
N ILE A 243 -38.75 16.24 -4.18
CA ILE A 243 -38.66 15.00 -4.94
C ILE A 243 -37.32 14.28 -4.70
N ARG A 244 -36.24 15.03 -4.46
CA ARG A 244 -34.90 14.48 -4.45
C ARG A 244 -34.01 15.11 -3.39
N GLN A 245 -33.46 14.25 -2.53
CA GLN A 245 -32.47 14.67 -1.56
C GLN A 245 -31.19 15.13 -2.27
N ASP A 246 -30.54 16.17 -1.71
CA ASP A 246 -29.20 16.59 -2.14
C ASP A 246 -28.21 15.42 -2.08
N PRO A 247 -27.61 15.03 -3.22
CA PRO A 247 -26.58 13.98 -3.23
C PRO A 247 -25.26 14.41 -2.60
N LEU A 248 -25.01 15.72 -2.43
CA LEU A 248 -23.89 16.24 -1.70
C LEU A 248 -24.14 16.17 -0.19
N SER A 249 -23.20 15.66 0.57
CA SER A 249 -23.27 15.65 2.02
C SER A 249 -22.90 17.03 2.58
N LEU A 250 -23.83 18.01 2.47
CA LEU A 250 -23.58 19.40 2.82
C LEU A 250 -23.05 19.60 4.25
N ASP A 251 -23.58 18.85 5.23
CA ASP A 251 -23.11 18.94 6.62
C ASP A 251 -21.61 18.65 6.70
N LYS A 252 -21.17 17.52 6.10
CA LYS A 252 -19.76 17.16 6.05
C LYS A 252 -18.94 18.14 5.21
N TYR A 253 -19.52 18.64 4.13
CA TYR A 253 -18.88 19.59 3.24
C TYR A 253 -18.52 20.89 3.96
N PHE A 254 -19.44 21.43 4.77
CA PHE A 254 -19.23 22.66 5.54
C PHE A 254 -18.38 22.47 6.81
N GLU A 255 -18.40 21.27 7.41
CA GLU A 255 -17.52 20.92 8.52
C GLU A 255 -16.06 20.70 8.06
N SER A 256 -15.88 20.42 6.77
CA SER A 256 -14.58 20.18 6.18
C SER A 256 -13.76 21.47 6.07
N ILE A 257 -12.48 21.36 6.39
CA ILE A 257 -11.51 22.45 6.18
C ILE A 257 -10.67 22.11 4.95
N CYS A 258 -10.70 22.99 3.95
CA CYS A 258 -9.78 22.91 2.83
C CYS A 258 -8.37 23.29 3.31
N SER A 259 -7.43 22.36 3.33
CA SER A 259 -6.16 22.52 4.05
C SER A 259 -4.98 21.85 3.35
N PHE A 260 -3.78 22.37 3.60
CA PHE A 260 -2.51 21.74 3.20
C PHE A 260 -2.22 20.45 3.97
N GLN A 261 -2.82 20.26 5.13
CA GLN A 261 -2.72 19.02 5.90
C GLN A 261 -4.10 18.42 6.12
N ARG A 262 -4.30 17.20 5.65
CA ARG A 262 -5.61 16.54 5.72
C ARG A 262 -5.48 15.03 5.89
N ILE A 263 -6.49 14.43 6.51
CA ILE A 263 -6.62 12.97 6.56
C ILE A 263 -7.48 12.55 5.39
N GLN A 264 -6.89 11.86 4.43
CA GLN A 264 -7.59 11.31 3.27
C GLN A 264 -7.37 9.79 3.21
N LEU A 265 -8.42 9.03 2.97
CA LEU A 265 -8.43 7.56 3.02
C LEU A 265 -7.77 6.99 4.29
N GLY A 266 -7.83 7.74 5.39
CA GLY A 266 -7.30 7.35 6.69
C GLY A 266 -5.79 7.51 6.87
N ILE A 267 -5.11 8.18 5.95
CA ILE A 267 -3.69 8.58 6.02
C ILE A 267 -3.61 10.11 6.13
N SER A 268 -2.72 10.60 6.97
CA SER A 268 -2.45 12.04 7.09
C SER A 268 -1.48 12.45 5.99
N LEU A 269 -1.90 13.35 5.13
CA LEU A 269 -1.12 13.96 4.05
C LEU A 269 -0.76 15.39 4.43
N ASN A 270 0.43 15.83 4.07
CA ASN A 270 0.89 17.21 4.22
C ASN A 270 1.57 17.66 2.93
N THR A 271 0.96 18.59 2.22
CA THR A 271 1.48 19.09 0.94
C THR A 271 2.61 20.09 1.11
N ARG A 272 2.75 20.75 2.26
CA ARG A 272 3.89 21.66 2.53
C ARG A 272 5.19 20.88 2.73
N THR A 273 5.13 19.77 3.47
CA THR A 273 6.28 18.87 3.67
C THR A 273 6.36 17.76 2.62
N MET A 274 5.37 17.67 1.72
CA MET A 274 5.23 16.58 0.74
C MET A 274 5.36 15.20 1.36
N SER A 275 4.74 15.00 2.52
CA SER A 275 4.86 13.79 3.32
C SER A 275 3.51 13.16 3.65
N LEU A 276 3.55 11.88 3.97
CA LEU A 276 2.41 11.09 4.44
C LEU A 276 2.81 10.30 5.69
N ARG A 277 1.84 10.10 6.58
CA ARG A 277 2.03 9.32 7.81
C ARG A 277 0.73 8.71 8.31
N LEU A 278 0.83 7.71 9.19
CA LEU A 278 -0.34 7.28 9.97
C LEU A 278 -0.89 8.45 10.77
N THR A 279 -2.23 8.51 10.85
CA THR A 279 -2.86 9.43 11.81
C THR A 279 -2.48 9.06 13.23
N GLU A 280 -2.38 10.03 14.12
CA GLU A 280 -2.02 9.79 15.53
C GLU A 280 -2.96 8.79 16.20
N LYS A 281 -4.26 8.90 15.93
CA LYS A 281 -5.26 7.92 16.40
C LYS A 281 -4.95 6.49 15.97
N LYS A 282 -4.59 6.29 14.69
CA LYS A 282 -4.23 4.96 14.16
C LYS A 282 -2.90 4.48 14.72
N ARG A 283 -1.92 5.37 14.88
CA ARG A 283 -0.63 5.06 15.51
C ARG A 283 -0.82 4.51 16.94
N LEU A 284 -1.61 5.22 17.76
CA LEU A 284 -1.90 4.80 19.14
C LEU A 284 -2.69 3.50 19.19
N SER A 285 -3.72 3.35 18.37
CA SER A 285 -4.50 2.10 18.27
C SER A 285 -3.64 0.91 17.85
N MET A 286 -2.73 1.10 16.89
CA MET A 286 -1.77 0.09 16.45
C MET A 286 -0.79 -0.27 17.56
N LEU A 287 -0.28 0.73 18.29
CA LEU A 287 0.62 0.53 19.42
C LEU A 287 -0.05 -0.29 20.54
N GLU A 288 -1.31 0.00 20.84
CA GLU A 288 -2.10 -0.75 21.81
C GLU A 288 -2.32 -2.19 21.38
N GLU A 289 -2.73 -2.42 20.12
CA GLU A 289 -2.94 -3.74 19.56
C GLU A 289 -1.65 -4.59 19.59
N LEU A 290 -0.54 -4.05 19.10
CA LEU A 290 0.76 -4.72 19.13
C LEU A 290 1.22 -5.03 20.56
N SER A 291 1.01 -4.11 21.50
CA SER A 291 1.33 -4.29 22.91
C SER A 291 0.50 -5.40 23.54
N HIS A 292 -0.79 -5.45 23.21
CA HIS A 292 -1.67 -6.55 23.61
C HIS A 292 -1.19 -7.91 23.08
N TRP A 293 -0.82 -7.96 21.80
CA TRP A 293 -0.28 -9.18 21.18
C TRP A 293 1.03 -9.62 21.83
N HIS A 294 1.93 -8.69 22.11
CA HIS A 294 3.24 -9.00 22.70
C HIS A 294 3.16 -9.45 24.17
N LYS A 295 2.35 -8.76 24.99
CA LYS A 295 2.32 -8.96 26.44
C LYS A 295 1.32 -10.01 26.91
N LYS A 296 0.15 -10.13 26.24
CA LYS A 296 -0.99 -10.90 26.74
C LYS A 296 -1.28 -12.14 25.90
N ARG A 297 -0.85 -12.24 24.63
CA ARG A 297 -1.18 -13.37 23.78
C ARG A 297 -0.05 -14.37 23.68
N LYS A 298 -0.37 -15.66 23.82
CA LYS A 298 0.53 -16.77 23.52
C LYS A 298 0.21 -17.43 22.16
N SER A 299 -1.02 -17.26 21.70
CA SER A 299 -1.51 -17.84 20.45
C SER A 299 -2.59 -16.97 19.81
N PHE A 300 -2.89 -17.23 18.55
CA PHE A 300 -3.91 -16.51 17.78
C PHE A 300 -4.63 -17.44 16.81
N THR A 301 -5.89 -17.10 16.46
CA THR A 301 -6.61 -17.75 15.36
C THR A 301 -6.23 -17.13 14.01
N LEU A 302 -6.53 -17.85 12.93
CA LEU A 302 -6.29 -17.32 11.57
C LEU A 302 -6.87 -15.92 11.39
N LEU A 303 -8.14 -15.71 11.76
CA LEU A 303 -8.82 -14.41 11.61
C LEU A 303 -8.08 -13.28 12.34
N GLN A 304 -7.66 -13.54 13.58
CA GLN A 304 -6.90 -12.56 14.36
C GLN A 304 -5.57 -12.20 13.68
N GLY A 305 -4.86 -13.21 13.16
CA GLY A 305 -3.61 -13.01 12.43
C GLY A 305 -3.81 -12.20 11.15
N VAL A 306 -4.88 -12.48 10.38
CA VAL A 306 -5.21 -11.75 9.15
C VAL A 306 -5.57 -10.30 9.45
N ILE A 307 -6.35 -10.03 10.50
CA ILE A 307 -6.70 -8.66 10.92
C ILE A 307 -5.43 -7.87 11.25
N LEU A 308 -4.54 -8.42 12.09
CA LEU A 308 -3.29 -7.72 12.43
C LEU A 308 -2.39 -7.50 11.19
N CYS A 309 -2.27 -8.50 10.31
CA CYS A 309 -1.52 -8.33 9.06
C CYS A 309 -2.13 -7.24 8.17
N GLY A 310 -3.47 -7.14 8.10
CA GLY A 310 -4.16 -6.07 7.37
C GLY A 310 -3.87 -4.69 7.95
N SER A 311 -3.89 -4.56 9.27
CA SER A 311 -3.53 -3.31 9.96
C SER A 311 -2.08 -2.90 9.67
N LEU A 312 -1.14 -3.85 9.67
CA LEU A 312 0.27 -3.61 9.35
C LEU A 312 0.49 -3.28 7.86
N GLU A 313 -0.25 -3.92 6.95
CA GLU A 313 -0.19 -3.58 5.52
C GLU A 313 -0.75 -2.18 5.26
N PHE A 314 -1.79 -1.78 6.00
CA PHE A 314 -2.29 -0.40 5.96
C PHE A 314 -1.21 0.61 6.40
N TRP A 315 -0.46 0.32 7.47
CA TRP A 315 0.70 1.14 7.86
C TRP A 315 1.77 1.16 6.77
N ALA A 316 2.04 0.02 6.14
CA ALA A 316 3.03 -0.09 5.08
C ALA A 316 2.67 0.73 3.82
N ASN A 317 1.40 1.14 3.62
CA ASN A 317 1.02 2.06 2.55
C ASN A 317 1.55 3.49 2.79
N SER A 318 1.70 3.88 4.05
CA SER A 318 2.33 5.17 4.40
C SER A 318 3.83 5.04 4.70
N SER A 319 4.35 3.84 4.93
CA SER A 319 5.74 3.59 5.30
C SER A 319 6.19 2.25 4.74
N PRO A 320 6.62 2.18 3.46
CA PRO A 320 6.89 0.91 2.76
C PRO A 320 7.89 -0.01 3.46
N TRP A 321 8.84 0.54 4.20
CA TRP A 321 9.84 -0.21 4.98
C TRP A 321 9.23 -1.07 6.11
N VAL A 322 8.00 -0.79 6.54
CA VAL A 322 7.27 -1.59 7.54
C VAL A 322 7.12 -3.04 7.09
N ARG A 323 7.03 -3.31 5.78
CA ARG A 323 6.92 -4.67 5.24
C ARG A 323 8.08 -5.57 5.64
N PHE A 324 9.23 -5.00 5.97
CA PHE A 324 10.41 -5.75 6.42
C PHE A 324 10.31 -6.19 7.89
N LEU A 325 9.41 -5.61 8.69
CA LEU A 325 9.36 -5.78 10.14
C LEU A 325 8.48 -6.95 10.61
N TYR A 326 7.45 -7.37 9.86
CA TYR A 326 6.47 -8.37 10.31
C TYR A 326 6.43 -9.64 9.44
N HIS A 327 7.59 -10.02 8.91
CA HIS A 327 7.70 -11.18 8.04
C HIS A 327 7.35 -12.50 8.73
N GLN A 328 7.79 -12.71 9.98
CA GLN A 328 7.51 -13.95 10.72
C GLN A 328 6.02 -14.06 11.05
N LEU A 329 5.38 -12.95 11.42
CA LEU A 329 3.94 -12.89 11.61
C LEU A 329 3.21 -13.30 10.32
N ARG A 330 3.55 -12.68 9.18
CA ARG A 330 2.95 -13.01 7.87
C ARG A 330 3.16 -14.48 7.49
N SER A 331 4.35 -15.02 7.72
CA SER A 331 4.66 -16.42 7.44
C SER A 331 3.83 -17.36 8.33
N SER A 332 3.67 -17.03 9.61
CA SER A 332 2.85 -17.81 10.55
C SER A 332 1.37 -17.76 10.20
N VAL A 333 0.87 -16.60 9.76
CA VAL A 333 -0.51 -16.45 9.28
C VAL A 333 -0.76 -17.27 8.02
N ASN A 334 0.17 -17.25 7.05
CA ASN A 334 0.06 -18.07 5.84
C ASN A 334 0.08 -19.58 6.15
N LEU A 335 0.92 -20.01 7.08
CA LEU A 335 0.95 -21.40 7.52
C LEU A 335 -0.36 -21.78 8.23
N SER A 336 -0.88 -20.89 9.07
CA SER A 336 -2.18 -21.07 9.73
C SER A 336 -3.31 -21.15 8.71
N LEU A 337 -3.27 -20.34 7.65
CA LEU A 337 -4.24 -20.42 6.54
C LEU A 337 -4.22 -21.78 5.86
N CYS A 338 -3.04 -22.29 5.49
CA CYS A 338 -2.91 -23.63 4.89
C CYS A 338 -3.48 -24.71 5.80
N ASN A 339 -3.18 -24.65 7.10
CA ASN A 339 -3.68 -25.59 8.09
C ASN A 339 -5.20 -25.51 8.24
N CYS A 340 -5.76 -24.30 8.39
CA CYS A 340 -7.21 -24.09 8.51
C CYS A 340 -7.97 -24.54 7.25
N VAL A 341 -7.43 -24.30 6.05
CA VAL A 341 -7.99 -24.80 4.79
C VAL A 341 -8.05 -26.33 4.80
N GLN A 342 -6.96 -26.99 5.23
CA GLN A 342 -6.93 -28.44 5.31
C GLN A 342 -7.93 -29.00 6.33
N ILE A 343 -8.03 -28.38 7.52
CA ILE A 343 -9.01 -28.75 8.54
C ILE A 343 -10.43 -28.60 7.99
N THR A 344 -10.74 -27.47 7.35
CA THR A 344 -12.07 -27.17 6.79
C THR A 344 -12.44 -28.15 5.69
N LYS A 345 -11.52 -28.42 4.74
CA LYS A 345 -11.75 -29.40 3.66
C LYS A 345 -11.96 -30.83 4.17
N ASN A 346 -11.38 -31.16 5.32
CA ASN A 346 -11.52 -32.50 5.92
C ASN A 346 -12.81 -32.71 6.73
N ARG A 347 -13.62 -31.67 6.94
CA ARG A 347 -14.93 -31.81 7.61
C ARG A 347 -15.85 -32.70 6.80
N LYS A 348 -16.65 -33.53 7.51
CA LYS A 348 -17.55 -34.51 6.89
C LYS A 348 -18.57 -33.88 5.95
N ASP A 349 -19.19 -32.73 6.35
CA ASP A 349 -20.15 -32.00 5.54
C ASP A 349 -19.53 -31.45 4.23
N ILE A 350 -18.34 -30.87 4.29
CA ILE A 350 -17.62 -30.36 3.13
C ILE A 350 -17.19 -31.49 2.20
N LYS A 351 -16.62 -32.57 2.74
CA LYS A 351 -16.26 -33.76 1.94
C LYS A 351 -17.48 -34.36 1.22
N LYS A 352 -18.60 -34.50 1.91
CA LYS A 352 -19.83 -34.99 1.30
C LYS A 352 -20.26 -34.11 0.13
N SER A 353 -20.33 -32.80 0.35
CA SER A 353 -20.68 -31.83 -0.73
C SER A 353 -19.71 -31.86 -1.90
N MET A 354 -18.40 -32.03 -1.65
CA MET A 354 -17.39 -32.18 -2.72
C MET A 354 -17.61 -33.46 -3.53
N THR A 355 -17.93 -34.58 -2.86
CA THR A 355 -18.19 -35.85 -3.53
C THR A 355 -19.50 -35.81 -4.34
N GLU A 356 -20.55 -35.22 -3.81
CA GLU A 356 -21.80 -34.98 -4.52
C GLU A 356 -21.59 -34.13 -5.78
N LEU A 357 -20.81 -33.05 -5.66
CA LEU A 357 -20.49 -32.18 -6.79
C LEU A 357 -19.71 -32.92 -7.90
N ALA A 358 -18.73 -33.76 -7.52
CA ALA A 358 -17.93 -34.54 -8.47
C ALA A 358 -18.78 -35.58 -9.24
N ASN A 359 -19.86 -36.06 -8.62
CA ASN A 359 -20.74 -37.08 -9.20
C ASN A 359 -21.92 -36.51 -10.02
N THR A 360 -22.12 -35.19 -10.03
CA THR A 360 -23.25 -34.53 -10.71
C THR A 360 -22.87 -34.22 -12.17
N LYS A 361 -23.63 -34.75 -13.12
CA LYS A 361 -23.49 -34.49 -14.55
C LYS A 361 -24.36 -33.29 -14.96
N GLY A 362 -23.77 -32.22 -15.48
CA GLY A 362 -24.47 -31.01 -15.97
C GLY A 362 -23.66 -29.74 -15.74
N LEU A 363 -23.33 -28.98 -16.80
CA LEU A 363 -22.35 -27.89 -16.73
C LEU A 363 -22.81 -26.68 -15.88
N GLU A 364 -23.95 -26.06 -16.15
CA GLU A 364 -24.35 -24.81 -15.49
C GLU A 364 -24.72 -24.96 -14.00
N SER A 365 -25.47 -26.02 -13.64
CA SER A 365 -25.84 -26.29 -12.24
C SER A 365 -24.62 -26.64 -11.38
N ASN A 366 -23.58 -27.21 -11.97
CA ASN A 366 -22.36 -27.58 -11.28
C ASN A 366 -21.45 -26.38 -10.98
N GLU A 367 -21.33 -25.43 -11.89
CA GLU A 367 -20.52 -24.23 -11.67
C GLU A 367 -21.04 -23.40 -10.49
N LEU A 368 -22.36 -23.19 -10.42
CA LEU A 368 -22.98 -22.44 -9.33
C LEU A 368 -22.76 -23.15 -7.99
N LYS A 369 -23.00 -24.47 -7.93
CA LYS A 369 -22.76 -25.29 -6.73
C LYS A 369 -21.28 -25.28 -6.32
N GLN A 370 -20.37 -25.34 -7.29
CA GLN A 370 -18.94 -25.26 -7.03
C GLN A 370 -18.55 -23.92 -6.43
N ARG A 371 -19.06 -22.81 -6.97
CA ARG A 371 -18.85 -21.46 -6.42
C ARG A 371 -19.33 -21.35 -4.98
N PHE A 372 -20.53 -21.84 -4.69
CA PHE A 372 -21.07 -21.84 -3.32
C PHE A 372 -20.20 -22.64 -2.36
N LEU A 373 -19.78 -23.83 -2.77
CA LEU A 373 -18.92 -24.67 -1.95
C LEU A 373 -17.56 -24.00 -1.67
N LEU A 374 -16.95 -23.37 -2.68
CA LEU A 374 -15.69 -22.62 -2.52
C LEU A 374 -15.86 -21.43 -1.57
N LYS A 375 -16.93 -20.64 -1.72
CA LYS A 375 -17.24 -19.51 -0.82
C LYS A 375 -17.49 -19.99 0.61
N LYS A 376 -18.20 -21.11 0.79
CA LYS A 376 -18.42 -21.74 2.10
C LYS A 376 -17.11 -22.21 2.73
N VAL A 377 -16.26 -22.89 1.98
CA VAL A 377 -14.93 -23.33 2.44
C VAL A 377 -14.10 -22.13 2.85
N ALA A 378 -14.07 -21.07 2.05
CA ALA A 378 -13.35 -19.83 2.39
C ALA A 378 -13.85 -19.21 3.69
N LYS A 379 -15.18 -19.00 3.83
CA LYS A 379 -15.81 -18.44 5.04
C LYS A 379 -15.52 -19.28 6.28
N ASP A 380 -15.67 -20.59 6.19
CA ASP A 380 -15.46 -21.51 7.31
C ASP A 380 -13.98 -21.63 7.68
N THR A 381 -13.07 -21.47 6.71
CA THR A 381 -11.63 -21.42 6.96
C THR A 381 -11.28 -20.26 7.89
N TYR A 382 -11.82 -19.05 7.66
CA TYR A 382 -11.59 -17.91 8.55
C TYR A 382 -12.25 -18.05 9.93
N LYS A 383 -13.31 -18.88 10.06
CA LYS A 383 -13.94 -19.22 11.34
C LYS A 383 -13.24 -20.35 12.10
N CYS A 384 -12.22 -20.98 11.50
CA CYS A 384 -11.46 -22.06 12.12
C CYS A 384 -10.84 -21.61 13.44
N GLN A 385 -11.06 -22.39 14.51
CA GLN A 385 -10.56 -22.09 15.86
C GLN A 385 -9.16 -22.66 16.13
N ALA A 386 -8.54 -23.29 15.12
CA ALA A 386 -7.16 -23.75 15.24
C ALA A 386 -6.23 -22.58 15.57
N LYS A 387 -5.35 -22.80 16.55
CA LYS A 387 -4.46 -21.76 17.07
C LYS A 387 -3.05 -21.95 16.53
N ALA A 388 -2.47 -20.85 16.07
CA ALA A 388 -1.03 -20.70 15.85
C ALA A 388 -0.38 -20.04 17.06
N TYR A 389 0.87 -20.41 17.38
CA TYR A 389 1.57 -19.89 18.56
C TYR A 389 2.53 -18.76 18.19
N ILE A 390 2.62 -17.77 19.10
CA ILE A 390 3.58 -16.68 18.99
C ILE A 390 4.95 -17.21 19.44
N ASN A 391 5.85 -17.40 18.50
CA ASN A 391 7.22 -17.80 18.78
C ASN A 391 8.12 -16.60 19.14
N LYS A 392 9.33 -16.87 19.64
CA LYS A 392 10.32 -15.85 20.02
C LYS A 392 10.62 -14.85 18.91
N SER A 393 10.69 -15.31 17.65
CA SER A 393 10.98 -14.44 16.49
C SER A 393 9.84 -13.47 16.21
N MET A 394 8.58 -13.93 16.30
CA MET A 394 7.39 -13.04 16.22
C MET A 394 7.38 -12.04 17.38
N GLY A 395 7.67 -12.51 18.61
CA GLY A 395 7.75 -11.63 19.79
C GLY A 395 8.76 -10.49 19.58
N ASN A 396 9.90 -10.79 18.98
CA ASN A 396 10.90 -9.78 18.64
C ASN A 396 10.41 -8.79 17.57
N GLU A 397 9.71 -9.26 16.53
CA GLU A 397 9.09 -8.39 15.53
C GLU A 397 8.06 -7.43 16.16
N LEU A 398 7.18 -7.96 17.01
CA LEU A 398 6.20 -7.15 17.74
C LEU A 398 6.87 -6.09 18.64
N LYS A 399 7.87 -6.49 19.42
CA LYS A 399 8.64 -5.58 20.29
C LYS A 399 9.29 -4.45 19.49
N MET A 400 9.84 -4.75 18.33
CA MET A 400 10.48 -3.79 17.45
C MET A 400 9.49 -2.76 16.91
N MET A 401 8.34 -3.21 16.40
CA MET A 401 7.29 -2.32 15.92
C MET A 401 6.71 -1.44 17.05
N ILE A 402 6.54 -2.01 18.25
CA ILE A 402 6.15 -1.25 19.45
C ILE A 402 7.17 -0.14 19.73
N ASN A 403 8.47 -0.46 19.70
CA ASN A 403 9.52 0.52 19.94
C ASN A 403 9.46 1.69 18.95
N ILE A 404 9.29 1.40 17.66
CA ILE A 404 9.17 2.42 16.61
C ILE A 404 7.97 3.35 16.90
N LEU A 405 6.79 2.76 17.13
CA LEU A 405 5.56 3.53 17.35
C LEU A 405 5.56 4.30 18.68
N SER A 406 6.31 3.81 19.69
CA SER A 406 6.43 4.48 20.99
C SER A 406 7.36 5.68 20.97
N HIS A 407 8.29 5.75 20.01
CA HIS A 407 9.32 6.78 19.96
C HIS A 407 9.32 7.55 18.62
N PRO A 408 8.21 8.23 18.25
CA PRO A 408 8.10 8.92 16.95
C PRO A 408 9.09 10.07 16.76
N LYS A 409 9.75 10.52 17.84
CA LYS A 409 10.82 11.53 17.78
C LYS A 409 12.18 10.93 17.38
N HIS A 410 12.38 9.63 17.63
CA HIS A 410 13.63 8.93 17.28
C HIS A 410 13.56 8.24 15.92
N PHE A 411 12.36 7.89 15.47
CA PHE A 411 12.13 7.22 14.18
C PHE A 411 11.30 8.15 13.31
N ASN A 412 11.80 8.43 12.12
CA ASN A 412 11.02 9.21 11.16
C ASN A 412 9.84 8.38 10.65
N LEU A 413 8.63 8.69 11.14
CA LEU A 413 7.38 8.05 10.73
C LEU A 413 6.72 8.76 9.53
N GLU A 414 7.29 9.85 9.07
CA GLU A 414 6.86 10.54 7.86
C GLU A 414 7.60 9.98 6.66
N THR A 415 6.86 9.66 5.61
CA THR A 415 7.41 9.18 4.35
C THR A 415 7.15 10.23 3.27
N PRO A 416 8.17 10.63 2.52
CA PRO A 416 7.96 11.50 1.37
C PRO A 416 7.03 10.88 0.34
N ILE A 417 6.09 11.65 -0.20
CA ILE A 417 5.18 11.23 -1.28
C ILE A 417 6.00 10.68 -2.46
N ALA A 418 7.10 11.34 -2.78
CA ALA A 418 8.01 10.96 -3.85
C ALA A 418 8.57 9.52 -3.77
N HIS A 419 8.61 8.91 -2.59
CA HIS A 419 9.11 7.53 -2.39
C HIS A 419 8.03 6.47 -2.60
N VAL A 420 6.77 6.86 -2.55
CA VAL A 420 5.63 5.94 -2.65
C VAL A 420 5.09 5.87 -4.07
N ILE A 421 5.03 6.98 -4.77
CA ILE A 421 4.48 7.10 -6.12
C ILE A 421 5.36 6.43 -7.19
N THR A 422 4.79 6.21 -8.36
CA THR A 422 5.54 5.80 -9.56
C THR A 422 6.07 7.06 -10.24
N ARG A 423 7.37 7.20 -10.29
CA ARG A 423 8.09 8.29 -10.96
C ARG A 423 9.46 7.84 -11.42
N ASP A 424 10.10 8.64 -12.25
CA ASP A 424 11.48 8.41 -12.67
C ASP A 424 12.43 8.51 -11.48
N PRO A 425 13.45 7.65 -11.41
CA PRO A 425 14.45 7.68 -10.37
C PRO A 425 15.41 8.86 -10.58
N ASP A 426 15.91 9.41 -9.47
CA ASP A 426 16.96 10.44 -9.52
C ASP A 426 18.35 9.81 -9.66
N PHE A 427 18.52 8.61 -9.12
CA PHE A 427 19.75 7.84 -9.19
C PHE A 427 19.47 6.42 -9.67
N ILE A 428 20.34 5.94 -10.53
CA ILE A 428 20.33 4.57 -11.03
C ILE A 428 21.64 3.91 -10.64
N THR A 429 21.56 2.73 -10.03
CA THR A 429 22.73 1.92 -9.71
C THR A 429 22.61 0.53 -10.32
N TYR A 430 23.75 -0.07 -10.56
CA TYR A 430 23.90 -1.43 -11.03
C TYR A 430 24.78 -2.19 -10.05
N GLY A 431 24.48 -3.43 -9.82
CA GLY A 431 25.23 -4.26 -8.91
C GLY A 431 25.29 -5.73 -9.32
N ASP A 432 26.35 -6.39 -8.94
CA ASP A 432 26.60 -7.82 -9.13
C ASP A 432 27.45 -8.39 -8.00
N ALA A 433 27.22 -9.66 -7.68
CA ALA A 433 28.04 -10.41 -6.73
C ALA A 433 28.58 -11.71 -7.34
N CYS A 434 29.85 -11.96 -7.13
CA CYS A 434 30.46 -13.27 -7.35
C CYS A 434 30.77 -13.98 -6.01
N LEU A 435 31.42 -15.15 -6.08
CA LEU A 435 31.75 -15.91 -4.87
C LEU A 435 32.84 -15.24 -4.01
N GLU A 436 33.69 -14.45 -4.62
CA GLU A 436 34.84 -13.81 -4.00
C GLU A 436 34.57 -12.36 -3.59
N ALA A 437 33.73 -11.63 -4.36
CA ALA A 437 33.56 -10.21 -4.17
C ALA A 437 32.18 -9.72 -4.66
N GLY A 438 31.85 -8.47 -4.33
CA GLY A 438 30.75 -7.72 -4.90
C GLY A 438 31.22 -6.41 -5.50
N GLY A 439 30.44 -5.91 -6.44
CA GLY A 439 30.71 -4.63 -7.08
C GLY A 439 29.45 -3.92 -7.53
N GLY A 440 29.54 -2.59 -7.60
CA GLY A 440 28.44 -1.79 -8.07
C GLY A 440 28.89 -0.43 -8.57
N TYR A 441 28.01 0.25 -9.30
CA TYR A 441 28.29 1.58 -9.84
C TYR A 441 27.00 2.36 -10.09
N SER A 442 27.17 3.66 -10.17
CA SER A 442 26.23 4.60 -10.77
C SER A 442 26.95 5.35 -11.86
N GLU A 443 26.41 5.32 -13.07
CA GLU A 443 27.07 5.88 -14.26
C GLU A 443 27.42 7.36 -14.07
N ASN A 444 28.65 7.74 -14.41
CA ASN A 444 29.22 9.10 -14.28
C ASN A 444 29.27 9.65 -12.84
N ILE A 445 29.02 8.82 -11.82
CA ILE A 445 28.99 9.27 -10.43
C ILE A 445 30.01 8.52 -9.59
N PHE A 446 29.83 7.21 -9.44
CA PHE A 446 30.71 6.41 -8.60
C PHE A 446 30.76 4.93 -9.01
N TRP A 447 31.75 4.25 -8.45
CA TRP A 447 31.86 2.80 -8.46
C TRP A 447 32.43 2.30 -7.13
N TRP A 448 32.26 1.01 -6.81
CA TRP A 448 32.86 0.36 -5.65
C TRP A 448 33.09 -1.12 -5.93
N HIS A 449 34.05 -1.72 -5.17
CA HIS A 449 34.37 -3.12 -5.17
C HIS A 449 34.74 -3.53 -3.75
N GLU A 450 34.22 -4.65 -3.27
CA GLU A 450 34.46 -5.19 -1.93
C GLU A 450 34.65 -6.70 -1.99
N GLU A 451 35.81 -7.20 -1.49
CA GLU A 451 36.07 -8.62 -1.36
C GLU A 451 35.40 -9.20 -0.12
N TRP A 452 34.80 -10.38 -0.28
CA TRP A 452 34.20 -11.05 0.86
C TRP A 452 35.27 -11.62 1.78
N PRO A 453 35.11 -11.55 3.12
CA PRO A 453 35.99 -12.24 4.07
C PRO A 453 36.04 -13.76 3.81
N GLU A 454 37.19 -14.37 4.08
CA GLU A 454 37.41 -15.81 3.84
C GLU A 454 36.33 -16.70 4.48
N ALA A 455 35.85 -16.33 5.67
CA ALA A 455 34.76 -17.05 6.34
C ALA A 455 33.47 -17.08 5.54
N ILE A 456 33.15 -15.99 4.80
CA ILE A 456 31.96 -15.89 3.93
C ILE A 456 32.21 -16.67 2.65
N LYS A 457 33.37 -16.53 2.01
CA LYS A 457 33.76 -17.27 0.81
C LYS A 457 33.65 -18.80 1.05
N ALA A 458 34.21 -19.27 2.14
CA ALA A 458 34.14 -20.69 2.51
C ALA A 458 32.71 -21.22 2.67
N LEU A 459 31.81 -20.42 3.32
CA LEU A 459 30.41 -20.80 3.47
C LEU A 459 29.65 -20.76 2.14
N THR A 460 30.03 -19.90 1.21
CA THR A 460 29.42 -19.78 -0.10
C THR A 460 29.83 -20.95 -0.99
N ILE A 461 31.11 -21.28 -1.04
CA ILE A 461 31.65 -22.44 -1.77
C ILE A 461 31.03 -23.74 -1.26
N LYS A 462 30.96 -23.92 0.07
CA LYS A 462 30.30 -25.08 0.67
C LYS A 462 28.82 -25.20 0.26
N ASN A 463 28.14 -24.09 0.05
CA ASN A 463 26.75 -24.09 -0.40
C ASN A 463 26.56 -24.68 -1.81
N LEU A 464 27.55 -24.60 -2.68
CA LEU A 464 27.51 -25.19 -4.02
C LEU A 464 27.54 -26.72 -4.00
N THR A 465 28.17 -27.30 -2.99
CA THR A 465 28.39 -28.75 -2.87
C THR A 465 27.31 -29.48 -2.07
N VAL A 466 26.53 -28.76 -1.25
CA VAL A 466 25.52 -29.34 -0.36
C VAL A 466 24.17 -29.41 -1.02
N SER A 467 23.52 -30.58 -0.98
CA SER A 467 22.15 -30.76 -1.46
C SER A 467 21.15 -29.81 -0.77
N ARG A 468 20.26 -29.16 -1.53
CA ARG A 468 19.23 -28.24 -1.03
C ARG A 468 18.27 -28.84 0.01
N LYS A 469 18.21 -30.15 0.14
CA LYS A 469 17.39 -30.88 1.13
C LYS A 469 18.06 -31.03 2.49
N CYS A 470 19.36 -30.67 2.63
CA CYS A 470 20.10 -30.82 3.87
C CYS A 470 19.70 -29.71 4.88
N LYS A 471 19.49 -30.09 6.16
CA LYS A 471 19.22 -29.13 7.26
C LYS A 471 20.36 -28.11 7.47
N GLU A 472 21.56 -28.42 7.00
CA GLU A 472 22.70 -27.51 7.06
C GLU A 472 22.65 -26.35 6.07
N SER A 473 21.81 -26.41 5.04
CA SER A 473 21.67 -25.34 4.05
C SER A 473 21.35 -23.96 4.68
N ASN A 474 20.67 -23.93 5.82
CA ASN A 474 20.39 -22.70 6.57
C ASN A 474 21.63 -22.06 7.23
N LYS A 475 22.74 -22.81 7.37
CA LYS A 475 24.01 -22.31 7.92
C LYS A 475 24.90 -21.69 6.84
N LEU A 476 24.63 -21.99 5.57
CA LEU A 476 25.44 -21.59 4.43
C LEU A 476 25.07 -20.21 3.91
N VAL A 477 25.94 -19.59 3.12
CA VAL A 477 25.69 -18.34 2.42
C VAL A 477 25.35 -18.66 0.96
N SER A 478 24.24 -18.16 0.45
CA SER A 478 23.88 -18.30 -0.96
C SER A 478 24.29 -17.06 -1.74
N ILE A 479 24.50 -17.20 -3.04
CA ILE A 479 24.77 -16.07 -3.92
C ILE A 479 23.68 -14.99 -3.80
N ASN A 480 22.39 -15.38 -3.67
CA ASN A 480 21.30 -14.43 -3.49
C ASN A 480 21.45 -13.52 -2.24
N LEU A 481 22.15 -14.00 -1.19
CA LEU A 481 22.43 -13.18 -0.01
C LEU A 481 23.56 -12.18 -0.30
N LEU A 482 24.55 -12.57 -1.08
CA LEU A 482 25.65 -11.69 -1.51
C LEU A 482 25.11 -10.60 -2.46
N GLU A 483 24.30 -10.98 -3.41
CA GLU A 483 23.58 -10.04 -4.28
C GLU A 483 22.76 -9.03 -3.47
N PHE A 484 22.08 -9.48 -2.42
CA PHE A 484 21.31 -8.57 -1.58
C PHE A 484 22.19 -7.63 -0.75
N VAL A 485 23.41 -8.07 -0.37
CA VAL A 485 24.42 -7.19 0.25
C VAL A 485 24.84 -6.08 -0.73
N VAL A 486 25.06 -6.44 -2.00
CA VAL A 486 25.38 -5.45 -3.06
C VAL A 486 24.29 -4.37 -3.17
N GLU A 487 23.02 -4.76 -3.13
CA GLU A 487 21.91 -3.81 -3.13
C GLU A 487 21.94 -2.84 -1.92
N ILE A 488 22.30 -3.36 -0.75
CA ILE A 488 22.45 -2.54 0.47
C ILE A 488 23.63 -1.58 0.35
N LEU A 489 24.75 -2.03 -0.24
CA LEU A 489 25.92 -1.19 -0.45
C LEU A 489 25.67 -0.08 -1.48
N ASN A 490 24.96 -0.37 -2.57
CA ASN A 490 24.50 0.65 -3.52
C ASN A 490 23.61 1.70 -2.83
N TYR A 491 22.67 1.25 -1.98
CA TYR A 491 21.81 2.16 -1.22
C TYR A 491 22.63 3.02 -0.24
N ALA A 492 23.61 2.43 0.43
CA ALA A 492 24.50 3.14 1.33
C ALA A 492 25.33 4.21 0.59
N ALA A 493 25.87 3.87 -0.58
CA ALA A 493 26.64 4.80 -1.41
C ALA A 493 25.82 6.03 -1.80
N ILE A 494 24.60 5.84 -2.32
CA ILE A 494 23.69 6.96 -2.66
C ILE A 494 23.31 7.76 -1.43
N THR A 495 23.11 7.10 -0.28
CA THR A 495 22.78 7.79 0.98
C THR A 495 23.91 8.71 1.44
N VAL A 496 25.17 8.26 1.34
CA VAL A 496 26.35 9.07 1.66
C VAL A 496 26.48 10.20 0.65
N LEU A 497 26.41 9.87 -0.63
CA LEU A 497 26.52 10.85 -1.73
C LEU A 497 25.53 12.00 -1.56
N PHE A 498 24.27 11.69 -1.30
CA PHE A 498 23.22 12.70 -1.12
C PHE A 498 23.41 13.53 0.16
N LYS A 499 23.93 12.95 1.24
CA LYS A 499 24.25 13.69 2.46
C LYS A 499 25.37 14.71 2.25
N GLU A 500 26.40 14.31 1.50
CA GLU A 500 27.55 15.16 1.22
C GLU A 500 27.22 16.22 0.15
N ASN A 501 26.36 15.88 -0.81
CA ASN A 501 26.02 16.70 -1.95
C ASN A 501 24.50 16.76 -2.21
N PRO A 502 23.71 17.45 -1.35
CA PRO A 502 22.26 17.52 -1.52
C PRO A 502 21.80 18.17 -2.82
N THR A 503 22.68 18.96 -3.46
CA THR A 503 22.40 19.68 -4.71
C THR A 503 22.40 18.78 -5.95
N LEU A 504 22.88 17.53 -5.85
CA LEU A 504 22.85 16.56 -6.95
C LEU A 504 21.42 16.14 -7.33
N CYS A 505 20.48 16.29 -6.41
CA CYS A 505 19.06 16.04 -6.68
C CYS A 505 18.33 17.38 -6.75
N ALA A 506 17.44 17.51 -7.72
CA ALA A 506 16.63 18.72 -7.90
C ALA A 506 15.64 18.98 -6.75
N HIS A 507 15.47 18.03 -5.85
CA HIS A 507 14.58 18.10 -4.69
C HIS A 507 15.13 17.27 -3.51
N SER A 508 14.56 17.47 -2.32
CA SER A 508 15.00 16.84 -1.07
C SER A 508 14.58 15.37 -0.90
N PHE A 509 14.02 14.72 -1.92
CA PHE A 509 13.46 13.37 -1.84
C PHE A 509 14.01 12.43 -2.92
N PRO A 510 15.33 12.14 -2.90
CA PRO A 510 15.95 11.30 -3.92
C PRO A 510 15.33 9.91 -3.93
N LEU A 511 15.15 9.38 -5.14
CA LEU A 511 14.71 8.02 -5.40
C LEU A 511 15.80 7.25 -6.11
N LEU A 512 16.26 6.19 -5.49
CA LEU A 512 17.20 5.25 -6.07
C LEU A 512 16.47 4.10 -6.76
N LEU A 513 16.87 3.77 -7.97
CA LEU A 513 16.54 2.53 -8.67
C LEU A 513 17.78 1.64 -8.76
N ASN A 514 17.77 0.50 -8.07
CA ASN A 514 18.79 -0.54 -8.23
C ASN A 514 18.42 -1.50 -9.35
N TRP A 515 19.32 -1.70 -10.29
CA TRP A 515 19.27 -2.75 -11.28
C TRP A 515 20.10 -3.97 -10.83
N THR A 516 19.47 -5.13 -10.75
CA THR A 516 20.10 -6.40 -10.40
C THR A 516 19.67 -7.49 -11.37
N ASP A 517 20.57 -8.41 -11.70
CA ASP A 517 20.20 -9.59 -12.49
C ASP A 517 19.64 -10.73 -11.63
N ASN A 518 19.58 -10.53 -10.32
CA ASN A 518 19.05 -11.49 -9.36
C ASN A 518 17.59 -11.22 -9.00
N MET A 519 16.66 -12.00 -9.58
CA MET A 519 15.22 -11.91 -9.30
C MET A 519 14.87 -12.08 -7.82
N THR A 520 15.69 -12.82 -7.07
CA THR A 520 15.47 -13.02 -5.63
C THR A 520 15.78 -11.76 -4.85
N SER A 521 16.89 -11.10 -5.16
CA SER A 521 17.32 -9.84 -4.55
C SER A 521 16.29 -8.73 -4.81
N LYS A 522 15.88 -8.54 -6.08
CA LYS A 522 14.76 -7.66 -6.45
C LYS A 522 13.51 -7.95 -5.62
N SER A 523 13.13 -9.22 -5.52
CA SER A 523 11.93 -9.62 -4.74
C SER A 523 12.07 -9.29 -3.26
N TRP A 524 13.28 -9.34 -2.69
CA TRP A 524 13.49 -9.02 -1.29
C TRP A 524 13.41 -7.52 -0.97
N ILE A 525 13.74 -6.67 -1.91
CA ILE A 525 13.53 -5.22 -1.79
C ILE A 525 12.03 -4.89 -1.87
N ARG A 526 11.30 -5.54 -2.78
CA ARG A 526 9.86 -5.29 -2.96
C ARG A 526 8.98 -6.01 -1.93
N LYS A 527 9.39 -7.20 -1.49
CA LYS A 527 8.64 -8.08 -0.58
C LYS A 527 9.60 -8.60 0.48
N ALA A 528 9.12 -8.91 1.67
CA ALA A 528 9.99 -9.47 2.71
C ALA A 528 10.62 -10.82 2.32
N ALA A 529 11.88 -11.07 2.71
CA ALA A 529 12.60 -12.33 2.49
C ALA A 529 11.91 -13.52 3.17
N LYS A 530 11.50 -14.50 2.37
CA LYS A 530 10.53 -15.50 2.85
C LYS A 530 11.07 -16.57 3.80
N LYS A 531 12.35 -16.93 3.77
CA LYS A 531 12.76 -18.20 4.44
C LYS A 531 14.08 -18.19 5.23
N THR A 532 15.01 -17.29 5.00
CA THR A 532 16.33 -17.38 5.62
C THR A 532 16.51 -16.39 6.78
N LYS A 533 17.08 -16.87 7.90
CA LYS A 533 17.44 -16.01 9.03
C LYS A 533 18.39 -14.88 8.58
N LYS A 534 19.36 -15.22 7.74
CA LYS A 534 20.37 -14.32 7.20
C LYS A 534 19.75 -13.22 6.33
N GLY A 535 18.84 -13.59 5.42
CA GLY A 535 18.12 -12.61 4.60
C GLY A 535 17.27 -11.62 5.44
N LYS A 536 16.68 -12.11 6.54
CA LYS A 536 15.95 -11.24 7.49
C LYS A 536 16.88 -10.28 8.22
N ALA A 537 18.04 -10.75 8.65
CA ALA A 537 19.04 -9.90 9.31
C ALA A 537 19.48 -8.76 8.36
N LEU A 538 19.80 -9.09 7.11
CA LEU A 538 20.17 -8.11 6.09
C LEU A 538 19.03 -7.12 5.79
N GLN A 539 17.78 -7.60 5.67
CA GLN A 539 16.63 -6.71 5.47
C GLN A 539 16.42 -5.74 6.64
N ARG A 540 16.72 -6.14 7.86
CA ARG A 540 16.63 -5.25 9.02
C ARG A 540 17.73 -4.20 9.04
N ILE A 541 18.93 -4.55 8.58
CA ILE A 541 20.00 -3.58 8.38
C ILE A 541 19.54 -2.54 7.34
N LEU A 542 19.05 -2.97 6.19
CA LEU A 542 18.50 -2.07 5.18
C LEU A 542 17.38 -1.19 5.76
N CYS A 543 16.41 -1.79 6.45
CA CYS A 543 15.30 -1.07 7.07
C CYS A 543 15.80 -0.01 8.06
N SER A 544 16.80 -0.33 8.91
CA SER A 544 17.37 0.62 9.88
C SER A 544 18.04 1.81 9.20
N ILE A 545 18.69 1.58 8.06
CA ILE A 545 19.27 2.66 7.25
C ILE A 545 18.15 3.51 6.62
N MET A 546 17.14 2.88 6.03
CA MET A 546 16.03 3.57 5.36
C MET A 546 15.21 4.47 6.28
N ILE A 547 14.93 4.06 7.52
CA ILE A 547 14.15 4.84 8.48
C ILE A 547 14.83 6.18 8.81
N ASN A 548 16.17 6.21 8.78
CA ASN A 548 16.95 7.36 9.21
C ASN A 548 17.50 8.21 8.05
N ASN A 549 17.16 7.86 6.81
CA ASN A 549 17.68 8.54 5.63
C ASN A 549 16.56 8.87 4.63
N PRO A 550 16.61 10.03 3.99
CA PRO A 550 15.55 10.51 3.11
C PRO A 550 15.65 9.96 1.68
N VAL A 551 16.27 8.80 1.47
CA VAL A 551 16.43 8.18 0.13
C VAL A 551 15.37 7.09 -0.05
N GLY A 552 14.56 7.20 -1.10
CA GLY A 552 13.65 6.15 -1.52
C GLY A 552 14.38 5.04 -2.28
N LEU A 553 13.89 3.80 -2.19
CA LEU A 553 14.53 2.63 -2.83
C LEU A 553 13.52 1.85 -3.67
N LYS A 554 13.87 1.64 -4.93
CA LYS A 554 13.21 0.68 -5.84
C LYS A 554 14.25 -0.27 -6.41
N ALA A 555 13.82 -1.46 -6.84
CA ALA A 555 14.68 -2.42 -7.52
C ALA A 555 13.96 -3.00 -8.73
N GLU A 556 14.70 -3.13 -9.83
CA GLU A 556 14.25 -3.74 -11.07
C GLU A 556 15.27 -4.79 -11.56
N HIS A 557 14.79 -5.67 -12.44
CA HIS A 557 15.62 -6.74 -12.97
C HIS A 557 16.21 -6.35 -14.32
N ILE A 558 17.52 -6.56 -14.46
CA ILE A 558 18.25 -6.47 -15.72
C ILE A 558 18.71 -7.87 -16.12
N ALA A 559 18.72 -8.17 -17.41
CA ALA A 559 19.30 -9.43 -17.87
C ALA A 559 20.83 -9.44 -17.65
N GLY A 560 21.40 -10.52 -17.12
CA GLY A 560 22.83 -10.58 -16.80
C GLY A 560 23.75 -10.22 -17.98
N LYS A 561 23.36 -10.56 -19.22
CA LYS A 561 24.08 -10.14 -20.45
C LYS A 561 24.16 -8.62 -20.65
N LYS A 562 23.32 -7.84 -19.96
CA LYS A 562 23.31 -6.37 -20.01
C LYS A 562 23.99 -5.74 -18.79
N ASN A 563 24.23 -6.52 -17.73
CA ASN A 563 24.88 -6.07 -16.49
C ASN A 563 26.42 -6.21 -16.54
N ILE A 564 26.99 -5.95 -17.71
CA ILE A 564 28.40 -6.29 -18.03
C ILE A 564 29.38 -5.61 -17.07
N LEU A 565 29.24 -4.31 -16.87
CA LEU A 565 30.21 -3.56 -16.07
C LEU A 565 30.16 -3.95 -14.58
N ALA A 566 28.98 -4.18 -14.01
CA ALA A 566 28.87 -4.64 -12.63
C ALA A 566 29.48 -6.05 -12.44
N ASP A 567 29.22 -6.98 -13.39
CA ASP A 567 29.84 -8.31 -13.40
C ASP A 567 31.38 -8.23 -13.48
N LEU A 568 31.93 -7.34 -14.29
CA LEU A 568 33.37 -7.12 -14.38
C LEU A 568 33.93 -6.52 -13.09
N ILE A 569 33.27 -5.53 -12.49
CA ILE A 569 33.69 -4.93 -11.22
C ILE A 569 33.69 -5.99 -10.11
N SER A 570 32.67 -6.85 -10.01
CA SER A 570 32.59 -7.90 -9.00
C SER A 570 33.70 -8.95 -9.13
N ARG A 571 34.33 -9.09 -10.31
CA ARG A 571 35.31 -10.14 -10.66
C ARG A 571 36.75 -9.66 -10.78
N ILE A 572 37.05 -8.42 -10.44
CA ILE A 572 38.40 -7.82 -10.62
C ILE A 572 39.50 -8.70 -10.03
N TYR A 573 39.28 -9.34 -8.89
CA TYR A 573 40.26 -10.16 -8.15
C TYR A 573 40.01 -11.68 -8.24
N LYS A 574 39.21 -12.13 -9.17
CA LYS A 574 38.68 -13.49 -9.19
C LYS A 574 39.69 -14.62 -9.25
N SER A 575 40.92 -14.37 -9.65
CA SER A 575 41.96 -15.39 -9.67
C SER A 575 43.34 -14.76 -9.83
N PRO A 576 44.42 -15.32 -9.21
CA PRO A 576 45.79 -14.95 -9.52
C PRO A 576 46.13 -15.13 -11.01
N HIS A 577 45.36 -15.97 -11.71
CA HIS A 577 45.47 -16.20 -13.16
C HIS A 577 44.46 -15.41 -13.96
N SER A 578 43.60 -14.62 -13.33
CA SER A 578 42.63 -13.75 -14.00
C SER A 578 43.39 -12.62 -14.70
N LYS A 579 43.26 -12.55 -16.03
CA LYS A 579 43.79 -11.45 -16.80
C LYS A 579 43.05 -10.11 -16.53
N PHE A 580 42.07 -10.12 -15.63
CA PHE A 580 41.22 -8.98 -15.35
C PHE A 580 41.67 -8.25 -14.08
N THR A 581 42.19 -7.04 -14.24
CA THR A 581 42.71 -6.15 -13.17
C THR A 581 42.06 -4.78 -13.28
N PHE A 582 42.20 -3.92 -12.27
CA PHE A 582 41.77 -2.52 -12.36
C PHE A 582 42.36 -1.80 -13.57
N LYS A 583 43.59 -2.11 -13.96
CA LYS A 583 44.21 -1.53 -15.12
C LYS A 583 43.45 -1.86 -16.39
N ASN A 584 43.05 -3.11 -16.56
CA ASN A 584 42.27 -3.56 -17.71
C ASN A 584 40.86 -2.96 -17.69
N LEU A 585 40.19 -2.89 -16.52
CA LEU A 585 38.88 -2.28 -16.37
C LEU A 585 38.89 -0.81 -16.84
N PHE A 586 39.90 -0.02 -16.42
CA PHE A 586 40.03 1.37 -16.84
C PHE A 586 40.55 1.55 -18.30
N GLN A 587 41.07 0.50 -18.93
CA GLN A 587 41.32 0.47 -20.36
C GLN A 587 40.05 0.25 -21.16
N ASP A 588 39.25 -0.71 -20.74
CA ASP A 588 37.98 -1.08 -21.40
C ASP A 588 36.86 -0.05 -21.12
N PHE A 589 36.88 0.56 -19.95
CA PHE A 589 35.92 1.59 -19.50
C PHE A 589 36.66 2.87 -19.01
N PRO A 590 37.27 3.64 -19.92
CA PRO A 590 38.09 4.80 -19.56
C PRO A 590 37.33 5.91 -18.83
N GLN A 591 36.00 6.01 -19.03
CA GLN A 591 35.12 6.94 -18.32
C GLN A 591 35.12 6.73 -16.80
N MET A 592 35.34 5.52 -16.31
CA MET A 592 35.38 5.24 -14.87
C MET A 592 36.53 5.93 -14.14
N LYS A 593 37.54 6.41 -14.84
CA LYS A 593 38.66 7.19 -14.24
C LYS A 593 38.19 8.51 -13.63
N SER A 594 37.08 9.04 -14.10
CA SER A 594 36.46 10.27 -13.57
C SER A 594 35.43 10.01 -12.47
N TRP A 595 35.06 8.75 -12.27
CA TRP A 595 34.07 8.41 -11.26
C TRP A 595 34.70 8.30 -9.88
N ASN A 596 33.97 8.71 -8.83
CA ASN A 596 34.48 8.60 -7.48
C ASN A 596 34.43 7.14 -7.01
N ARG A 597 35.38 6.73 -6.19
CA ARG A 597 35.34 5.44 -5.57
C ARG A 597 34.64 5.53 -4.22
N PHE A 598 33.60 4.72 -4.02
CA PHE A 598 32.94 4.57 -2.72
C PHE A 598 33.62 3.48 -1.91
N HIS A 599 33.89 3.76 -0.63
CA HIS A 599 34.42 2.83 0.36
C HIS A 599 33.37 2.61 1.45
N PRO A 600 32.75 1.40 1.53
CA PRO A 600 31.89 1.06 2.64
C PRO A 600 32.64 1.15 3.97
N SER A 601 32.00 1.64 5.02
CA SER A 601 32.64 1.71 6.34
C SER A 601 32.81 0.33 6.94
N GLN A 602 33.84 0.14 7.77
CA GLN A 602 34.06 -1.11 8.51
C GLN A 602 32.89 -1.42 9.44
N GLU A 603 32.21 -0.39 9.95
CA GLU A 603 31.01 -0.57 10.78
C GLU A 603 29.87 -1.19 9.95
N LEU A 604 29.53 -0.64 8.77
CA LEU A 604 28.53 -1.19 7.88
C LEU A 604 28.86 -2.63 7.46
N LEU A 605 30.13 -2.86 7.04
CA LEU A 605 30.59 -4.18 6.63
C LEU A 605 30.49 -5.19 7.78
N SER A 606 30.86 -4.80 9.02
CA SER A 606 30.71 -5.64 10.20
C SER A 606 29.26 -6.06 10.46
N PHE A 607 28.30 -5.14 10.29
CA PHE A 607 26.87 -5.44 10.39
C PHE A 607 26.43 -6.44 9.32
N LEU A 608 26.81 -6.20 8.07
CA LEU A 608 26.44 -7.07 6.93
C LEU A 608 27.05 -8.46 7.07
N TYR A 609 28.34 -8.55 7.42
CA TYR A 609 29.05 -9.83 7.60
C TYR A 609 28.52 -10.60 8.80
N SER A 610 28.23 -9.95 9.92
CA SER A 610 27.57 -10.58 11.06
C SER A 610 26.20 -11.15 10.66
N GLY A 611 25.40 -10.40 9.89
CA GLY A 611 24.14 -10.87 9.34
C GLY A 611 24.29 -12.09 8.43
N LEU A 612 25.31 -12.11 7.58
CA LEU A 612 25.64 -13.25 6.70
C LEU A 612 26.16 -14.47 7.47
N LEU A 613 26.98 -14.28 8.49
CA LEU A 613 27.58 -15.39 9.23
C LEU A 613 26.60 -16.02 10.21
N THR A 614 25.94 -15.23 11.03
CA THR A 614 25.13 -15.71 12.15
C THR A 614 23.63 -15.67 11.89
N GLY A 615 23.18 -14.81 10.98
CA GLY A 615 21.77 -14.47 10.82
C GLY A 615 21.20 -13.80 12.08
N GLN A 616 22.08 -13.24 12.92
CA GLN A 616 21.68 -12.57 14.14
C GLN A 616 21.09 -11.20 13.81
N ASP A 617 19.96 -10.92 14.41
CA ASP A 617 19.25 -9.68 14.27
C ASP A 617 19.83 -8.67 15.26
N GLN A 618 20.40 -7.61 14.74
CA GLN A 618 20.97 -6.52 15.55
C GLN A 618 19.94 -5.44 15.92
N GLY A 619 18.65 -5.68 15.64
CA GLY A 619 17.59 -4.72 15.86
C GLY A 619 17.56 -3.62 14.80
N LEU A 620 17.03 -2.45 15.17
CA LEU A 620 16.93 -1.26 14.30
C LEU A 620 17.99 -0.21 14.65
N CYS A 621 19.14 -0.63 15.12
CA CYS A 621 20.27 0.28 15.32
C CYS A 621 21.02 0.40 13.98
N PRO A 622 20.94 1.54 13.26
CA PRO A 622 21.68 1.68 12.03
C PRO A 622 23.17 1.84 12.31
N PRO A 623 24.04 1.47 11.37
CA PRO A 623 25.42 1.89 11.40
C PRO A 623 25.50 3.42 11.46
N LYS A 624 26.39 3.96 12.28
CA LYS A 624 26.57 5.42 12.41
C LYS A 624 27.19 5.99 11.14
N HIS A 625 28.13 5.24 10.58
CA HIS A 625 28.81 5.56 9.35
C HIS A 625 28.52 4.50 8.28
N LEU A 626 28.13 4.94 7.09
CA LEU A 626 27.84 4.05 5.96
C LEU A 626 29.05 3.87 5.04
N GLY A 627 29.92 4.86 4.95
CA GLY A 627 31.07 4.88 4.07
C GLY A 627 31.54 6.30 3.77
N TYR A 628 32.44 6.42 2.81
CA TYR A 628 32.96 7.69 2.31
C TYR A 628 33.36 7.55 0.84
N PHE A 629 33.50 8.68 0.15
CA PHE A 629 34.05 8.74 -1.20
C PHE A 629 35.51 9.21 -1.18
N ASP A 630 36.34 8.69 -2.08
CA ASP A 630 37.65 9.29 -2.33
C ASP A 630 37.43 10.72 -2.80
N LEU A 631 38.14 11.67 -2.20
CA LEU A 631 38.14 13.07 -2.61
C LEU A 631 38.90 13.23 -3.94
N HIS A 632 38.38 12.62 -5.01
CA HIS A 632 38.82 13.00 -6.35
C HIS A 632 38.05 14.25 -6.77
N ARG A 633 38.81 15.31 -6.96
CA ARG A 633 38.39 16.65 -7.34
C ARG A 633 37.33 16.62 -8.44
N ASN A 634 36.28 17.39 -8.20
CA ASN A 634 35.22 17.79 -9.13
C ASN A 634 34.06 16.81 -9.29
N ILE A 635 33.18 16.77 -8.26
CA ILE A 635 31.77 16.62 -8.51
C ILE A 635 31.22 18.03 -8.76
N LEU A 636 31.22 18.47 -9.99
CA LEU A 636 30.46 19.63 -10.45
C LEU A 636 29.37 19.16 -11.40
#